data_b2d1ed06da8d75adc5c63848d6f09e8f
#
_entry.id   b2d1ed06da8d75adc5c63848d6f09e8f
#
_cell.length_a   1.000
_cell.length_b   1.000
_cell.length_c   1.000
_cell.angle_alpha   90.00
_cell.angle_beta   90.00
_cell.angle_gamma   90.00
#
_symmetry.space_group_name_H-M   'P 1'
#
loop_
_entity.id
_entity.type
_entity.pdbx_description
1 polymer ?
#
loop_
_entity_poly.entity_id
_entity_poly.type
_entity_poly.pdbx_seq_one_letter_code
_entity_poly.pdbx_strand_id
1 'polypeptide(L)'
;MQKEQFDITGMTCSACSARIEKSVGKLPGIKEVSVNLLKNSMVASYDESVLDTAGIVQAVEKAGYGAFPKTPAQTKSHTAAPAAKPEASTAQAEYKQMKQRLLLSALFTIPLFYISMGHMMGWPLPGFLLGMENAMSFAFTQFLLLIPVVFINFKYYRMGFKTLFHGSPNMDSLIAIGSSAAIVYGIYAIYKIGIGFGYGDMATVHSFMMDLYFESAGMILTLITLGKTLEARAKGKTSDAITKLMNLAPKTATVERDGQELQVPVEDVQLGETLIVKAGESVPVDGIVIEGFSSVDESALTGESIPVEKHIGDKVIGATTSKSGYFKMQATKVGDDTTLAQIVRLVDEATSSKAPIAKLADKVSGVFVPVVITISLIAVVVWLLLGYGFEFALSIGISILVISCPCALGLATPTAIMVGTGKGATNGILIKSAEALETAHNIDTVVLDKTGTITQGTPVVTNMLCKEGIHSKELLQIAASLEKLSEHPLADAIVTEAEKEGLSFLPVSDFKQIPGQGIVGWIGDDTCLAGNRRLIEANGIQGGALLQLGEEMAVDGKTPLFFARGGQLIGVIAVADVVKPTSRQAVQELARMGIEVVMLTGDNAKTAEAIRRQVGVNRVVAEVFPQDKEKEIRRLQNGGKKVAMVGDVINDAPALARADVGIAIGAGTDVAIESADIVLMKSDLLDVSTAIQLSKAVIRNIKQNLFWAFIYNIIGIPVAAGLFYLPFDLKLNPMIGAFAMSFSSVFVVSNALRLRWFKAKHLSHTEPDTAQSYAETPAKKISKGAIEMEKVLNIEGMVCMNCVKHVDKALREIQGIREVSVSLENKSAQVQLNQDVPDEVLKAAIEDAGYQVVGIQ
;
A
#
# COMPACT_ATOMS: atom_id res chain seq x y z
N MET A 1 13.19 -22.60 15.94
CA MET A 1 11.92 -21.85 16.00
C MET A 1 11.13 -22.17 14.76
N GLN A 2 9.88 -22.58 14.92
CA GLN A 2 8.99 -22.91 13.81
C GLN A 2 7.90 -21.84 13.69
N LYS A 3 7.57 -21.45 12.47
CA LYS A 3 6.41 -20.62 12.14
C LYS A 3 5.43 -21.51 11.38
N GLU A 4 4.25 -21.75 11.93
CA GLU A 4 3.27 -22.67 11.37
C GLU A 4 1.91 -22.01 11.19
N GLN A 5 1.20 -22.36 10.13
CA GLN A 5 -0.12 -21.85 9.81
C GLN A 5 -1.18 -22.92 10.07
N PHE A 6 -2.30 -22.48 10.66
CA PHE A 6 -3.47 -23.32 10.99
C PHE A 6 -4.73 -22.77 10.35
N ASP A 7 -5.57 -23.64 9.82
CA ASP A 7 -6.93 -23.30 9.46
C ASP A 7 -7.83 -23.43 10.69
N ILE A 8 -8.56 -22.37 11.01
CA ILE A 8 -9.40 -22.27 12.20
C ILE A 8 -10.88 -22.36 11.81
N THR A 9 -11.62 -23.19 12.51
CA THR A 9 -13.08 -23.33 12.29
C THR A 9 -13.87 -22.84 13.50
N GLY A 10 -15.06 -22.27 13.25
CA GLY A 10 -15.97 -21.78 14.29
C GLY A 10 -15.84 -20.31 14.67
N MET A 11 -14.89 -19.55 14.06
CA MET A 11 -14.80 -18.11 14.28
C MET A 11 -15.94 -17.37 13.57
N THR A 12 -16.59 -16.43 14.26
CA THR A 12 -17.69 -15.62 13.72
C THR A 12 -17.51 -14.13 13.91
N CYS A 13 -16.58 -13.72 14.80
CA CYS A 13 -16.36 -12.32 15.14
C CYS A 13 -14.94 -12.08 15.70
N SER A 14 -14.55 -10.81 15.87
CA SER A 14 -13.25 -10.40 16.43
C SER A 14 -13.02 -10.86 17.88
N ALA A 15 -14.06 -10.98 18.69
CA ALA A 15 -13.94 -11.56 20.02
C ALA A 15 -13.49 -13.03 19.98
N CYS A 16 -13.86 -13.78 18.94
CA CYS A 16 -13.41 -15.16 18.73
C CYS A 16 -11.89 -15.20 18.44
N SER A 17 -11.38 -14.33 17.54
CA SER A 17 -9.96 -14.27 17.22
C SER A 17 -9.12 -13.86 18.44
N ALA A 18 -9.55 -12.84 19.19
CA ALA A 18 -8.89 -12.41 20.43
C ALA A 18 -8.84 -13.53 21.50
N ARG A 19 -9.90 -14.34 21.59
CA ARG A 19 -9.96 -15.47 22.52
C ARG A 19 -8.95 -16.55 22.16
N ILE A 20 -8.84 -16.91 20.90
CA ILE A 20 -7.86 -17.91 20.40
C ILE A 20 -6.45 -17.39 20.67
N GLU A 21 -6.15 -16.14 20.29
CA GLU A 21 -4.85 -15.52 20.56
C GLU A 21 -4.48 -15.56 22.04
N LYS A 22 -5.42 -15.21 22.91
CA LYS A 22 -5.20 -15.24 24.36
C LYS A 22 -5.00 -16.66 24.89
N SER A 23 -5.68 -17.66 24.31
CA SER A 23 -5.58 -19.05 24.73
C SER A 23 -4.24 -19.67 24.32
N VAL A 24 -3.86 -19.48 23.05
CA VAL A 24 -2.60 -20.00 22.49
C VAL A 24 -1.41 -19.21 23.01
N GLY A 25 -1.49 -17.87 23.10
CA GLY A 25 -0.42 -17.01 23.60
C GLY A 25 -0.04 -17.23 25.10
N LYS A 26 -0.84 -18.01 25.87
CA LYS A 26 -0.51 -18.41 27.22
C LYS A 26 0.31 -19.69 27.31
N LEU A 27 0.47 -20.42 26.21
CA LEU A 27 1.25 -21.65 26.20
C LEU A 27 2.75 -21.35 26.35
N PRO A 28 3.47 -22.14 27.18
CA PRO A 28 4.93 -22.02 27.25
C PRO A 28 5.53 -22.37 25.88
N GLY A 29 6.52 -21.61 25.44
CA GLY A 29 7.15 -21.78 24.14
C GLY A 29 6.57 -20.97 22.98
N ILE A 30 5.39 -20.33 23.13
CA ILE A 30 4.84 -19.40 22.14
C ILE A 30 5.57 -18.05 22.24
N LYS A 31 6.06 -17.56 21.10
CA LYS A 31 6.58 -16.18 20.97
C LYS A 31 5.56 -15.23 20.39
N GLU A 32 4.91 -15.64 19.32
CA GLU A 32 3.93 -14.82 18.64
C GLU A 32 2.78 -15.68 18.11
N VAL A 33 1.57 -15.16 18.22
CA VAL A 33 0.37 -15.74 17.62
C VAL A 33 -0.47 -14.64 17.00
N SER A 34 -0.89 -14.84 15.77
CA SER A 34 -1.77 -13.94 15.03
C SER A 34 -2.92 -14.71 14.42
N VAL A 35 -4.16 -14.31 14.71
CA VAL A 35 -5.37 -14.97 14.20
C VAL A 35 -6.09 -14.05 13.23
N ASN A 36 -6.28 -14.49 11.99
CA ASN A 36 -6.97 -13.74 10.94
C ASN A 36 -8.42 -14.22 10.79
N LEU A 37 -9.37 -13.35 11.16
CA LEU A 37 -10.80 -13.64 11.08
C LEU A 37 -11.29 -13.75 9.62
N LEU A 38 -10.72 -12.96 8.68
CA LEU A 38 -11.16 -12.98 7.28
C LEU A 38 -10.77 -14.25 6.55
N LYS A 39 -9.56 -14.75 6.83
CA LYS A 39 -9.02 -15.97 6.23
C LYS A 39 -9.38 -17.24 7.03
N ASN A 40 -10.00 -17.09 8.20
CA ASN A 40 -10.19 -18.19 9.15
C ASN A 40 -8.90 -18.96 9.43
N SER A 41 -7.78 -18.24 9.61
CA SER A 41 -6.46 -18.83 9.81
C SER A 41 -5.77 -18.26 11.04
N MET A 42 -4.78 -19.00 11.55
CA MET A 42 -3.87 -18.59 12.62
C MET A 42 -2.44 -18.88 12.20
N VAL A 43 -1.54 -17.95 12.49
CA VAL A 43 -0.08 -18.17 12.38
C VAL A 43 0.47 -18.15 13.80
N ALA A 44 1.23 -19.16 14.15
CA ALA A 44 1.92 -19.29 15.44
C ALA A 44 3.43 -19.47 15.23
N SER A 45 4.22 -18.66 15.96
CA SER A 45 5.68 -18.82 16.05
C SER A 45 6.03 -19.36 17.43
N TYR A 46 6.65 -20.54 17.48
CA TYR A 46 6.90 -21.24 18.73
C TYR A 46 8.22 -22.01 18.73
N ASP A 47 8.64 -22.43 19.93
CA ASP A 47 9.82 -23.25 20.14
C ASP A 47 9.42 -24.72 20.14
N GLU A 48 9.84 -25.49 19.11
CA GLU A 48 9.55 -26.94 18.97
C GLU A 48 10.08 -27.78 20.13
N SER A 49 11.10 -27.31 20.84
CA SER A 49 11.67 -28.04 21.98
C SER A 49 10.75 -27.99 23.22
N VAL A 50 9.80 -27.04 23.27
CA VAL A 50 8.93 -26.80 24.42
C VAL A 50 7.46 -27.09 24.11
N LEU A 51 7.02 -26.91 22.87
CA LEU A 51 5.62 -27.01 22.46
C LEU A 51 5.51 -27.70 21.09
N ASP A 52 4.60 -28.63 20.98
CA ASP A 52 4.27 -29.32 19.73
C ASP A 52 3.00 -28.76 19.07
N THR A 53 2.79 -29.07 17.80
CA THR A 53 1.59 -28.71 17.02
C THR A 53 0.30 -29.20 17.69
N ALA A 54 0.32 -30.38 18.33
CA ALA A 54 -0.85 -30.96 19.00
C ALA A 54 -1.26 -30.13 20.23
N GLY A 55 -0.31 -29.59 20.97
CA GLY A 55 -0.55 -28.70 22.11
C GLY A 55 -1.24 -27.40 21.69
N ILE A 56 -0.86 -26.83 20.53
CA ILE A 56 -1.50 -25.65 19.96
C ILE A 56 -2.93 -25.97 19.56
N VAL A 57 -3.17 -27.08 18.84
CA VAL A 57 -4.52 -27.53 18.46
C VAL A 57 -5.41 -27.71 19.68
N GLN A 58 -4.91 -28.40 20.73
CA GLN A 58 -5.64 -28.62 21.98
C GLN A 58 -6.02 -27.31 22.68
N ALA A 59 -5.14 -26.29 22.66
CA ALA A 59 -5.45 -24.98 23.26
C ALA A 59 -6.57 -24.26 22.51
N VAL A 60 -6.60 -24.36 21.17
CA VAL A 60 -7.68 -23.82 20.36
C VAL A 60 -8.99 -24.57 20.62
N GLU A 61 -8.95 -25.88 20.75
CA GLU A 61 -10.13 -26.71 21.08
C GLU A 61 -10.69 -26.40 22.47
N LYS A 62 -9.82 -26.22 23.47
CA LYS A 62 -10.19 -25.76 24.82
C LYS A 62 -10.83 -24.37 24.80
N ALA A 63 -10.43 -23.50 23.86
CA ALA A 63 -11.07 -22.20 23.66
C ALA A 63 -12.45 -22.31 22.99
N GLY A 64 -12.84 -23.48 22.51
CA GLY A 64 -14.16 -23.75 21.90
C GLY A 64 -14.19 -23.78 20.38
N TYR A 65 -13.02 -23.73 19.71
CA TYR A 65 -12.86 -23.66 18.24
C TYR A 65 -12.11 -24.89 17.72
N GLY A 66 -12.08 -25.09 16.40
CA GLY A 66 -11.27 -26.16 15.78
C GLY A 66 -10.05 -25.57 15.12
N ALA A 67 -8.91 -26.29 15.15
CA ALA A 67 -7.70 -25.94 14.44
C ALA A 67 -7.13 -27.13 13.67
N PHE A 68 -6.66 -26.88 12.45
CA PHE A 68 -6.05 -27.88 11.57
C PHE A 68 -4.72 -27.29 11.06
N PRO A 69 -3.57 -27.97 11.26
CA PRO A 69 -2.29 -27.49 10.73
C PRO A 69 -2.32 -27.52 9.21
N LYS A 70 -1.86 -26.46 8.57
CA LYS A 70 -1.72 -26.36 7.13
C LYS A 70 -0.33 -26.90 6.77
N THR A 71 -0.24 -28.21 6.45
CA THR A 71 1.00 -28.86 6.08
C THR A 71 1.54 -28.20 4.80
N PRO A 72 2.83 -27.77 4.74
CA PRO A 72 3.46 -27.43 3.48
C PRO A 72 3.40 -28.66 2.57
N ALA A 73 2.98 -28.47 1.33
CA ALA A 73 2.95 -29.55 0.36
C ALA A 73 4.37 -30.11 0.21
N GLN A 74 4.62 -31.26 0.84
CA GLN A 74 5.85 -32.02 0.62
C GLN A 74 5.83 -32.52 -0.83
N THR A 75 6.82 -32.02 -1.57
CA THR A 75 7.22 -32.55 -2.88
C THR A 75 7.38 -34.09 -2.80
N LYS A 76 6.71 -34.78 -3.75
CA LYS A 76 6.86 -36.18 -4.18
C LYS A 76 5.92 -37.23 -3.55
N SER A 77 4.78 -37.41 -4.22
CA SER A 77 4.46 -38.73 -4.78
C SER A 77 3.24 -38.62 -5.71
N HIS A 78 3.36 -39.20 -6.89
CA HIS A 78 2.30 -39.37 -7.89
C HIS A 78 1.18 -40.23 -7.32
N THR A 79 0.16 -39.59 -6.77
CA THR A 79 -1.20 -40.16 -6.68
C THR A 79 -2.16 -38.97 -6.58
N ALA A 80 -3.05 -38.89 -7.53
CA ALA A 80 -4.01 -37.81 -7.68
C ALA A 80 -4.90 -37.65 -6.44
N ALA A 81 -4.57 -36.68 -5.60
CA ALA A 81 -5.52 -36.11 -4.64
C ALA A 81 -6.08 -34.82 -5.26
N PRO A 82 -7.38 -34.51 -5.10
CA PRO A 82 -7.97 -33.35 -5.74
C PRO A 82 -7.31 -32.08 -5.23
N ALA A 83 -6.77 -31.30 -6.16
CA ALA A 83 -6.13 -29.99 -5.93
C ALA A 83 -6.89 -29.17 -4.91
N ALA A 84 -6.18 -28.60 -3.93
CA ALA A 84 -6.74 -27.67 -2.96
C ALA A 84 -7.48 -26.56 -3.71
N LYS A 85 -8.79 -26.44 -3.48
CA LYS A 85 -9.62 -25.44 -4.15
C LYS A 85 -9.08 -24.04 -3.81
N PRO A 86 -8.90 -23.15 -4.79
CA PRO A 86 -8.46 -21.78 -4.56
C PRO A 86 -9.33 -21.10 -3.49
N GLU A 87 -8.75 -20.23 -2.66
CA GLU A 87 -9.47 -19.50 -1.59
C GLU A 87 -10.71 -18.73 -2.11
N ALA A 88 -10.69 -18.26 -3.36
CA ALA A 88 -11.83 -17.68 -4.05
C ALA A 88 -13.04 -18.65 -4.12
N SER A 89 -12.82 -19.96 -4.17
CA SER A 89 -13.89 -20.98 -4.20
C SER A 89 -14.54 -21.16 -2.83
N THR A 90 -13.78 -20.97 -1.74
CA THR A 90 -14.31 -21.11 -0.37
C THR A 90 -15.16 -19.91 0.02
N ALA A 91 -14.74 -18.67 -0.27
CA ALA A 91 -15.51 -17.45 -0.02
C ALA A 91 -16.81 -17.41 -0.85
N GLN A 92 -16.79 -17.85 -2.09
CA GLN A 92 -17.98 -17.97 -2.94
C GLN A 92 -18.94 -19.06 -2.42
N ALA A 93 -18.41 -20.19 -1.93
CA ALA A 93 -19.21 -21.25 -1.34
C ALA A 93 -19.90 -20.78 -0.04
N GLU A 94 -19.17 -20.05 0.83
CA GLU A 94 -19.72 -19.44 2.04
C GLU A 94 -20.84 -18.45 1.71
N TYR A 95 -20.64 -17.57 0.74
CA TYR A 95 -21.65 -16.62 0.26
C TYR A 95 -22.89 -17.33 -0.27
N LYS A 96 -22.72 -18.39 -1.08
CA LYS A 96 -23.83 -19.19 -1.63
C LYS A 96 -24.65 -19.86 -0.51
N GLN A 97 -23.97 -20.44 0.47
CA GLN A 97 -24.61 -21.05 1.64
C GLN A 97 -25.39 -20.03 2.47
N MET A 98 -24.76 -18.87 2.75
CA MET A 98 -25.42 -17.80 3.51
C MET A 98 -26.62 -17.21 2.76
N LYS A 99 -26.53 -17.06 1.44
CA LYS A 99 -27.64 -16.62 0.59
C LYS A 99 -28.82 -17.60 0.63
N GLN A 100 -28.57 -18.90 0.57
CA GLN A 100 -29.62 -19.92 0.69
C GLN A 100 -30.31 -19.87 2.06
N ARG A 101 -29.54 -19.78 3.15
CA ARG A 101 -30.07 -19.62 4.50
C ARG A 101 -30.94 -18.38 4.63
N LEU A 102 -30.48 -17.23 4.08
CA LEU A 102 -31.24 -15.99 4.09
C LEU A 102 -32.57 -16.12 3.35
N LEU A 103 -32.56 -16.71 2.14
CA LEU A 103 -33.79 -16.88 1.35
C LEU A 103 -34.79 -17.79 2.06
N LEU A 104 -34.33 -18.90 2.64
CA LEU A 104 -35.18 -19.80 3.41
C LEU A 104 -35.73 -19.14 4.69
N SER A 105 -34.89 -18.37 5.41
CA SER A 105 -35.37 -17.63 6.58
C SER A 105 -36.42 -16.58 6.19
N ALA A 106 -36.17 -15.81 5.12
CA ALA A 106 -37.07 -14.79 4.63
C ALA A 106 -38.43 -15.37 4.18
N LEU A 107 -38.44 -16.57 3.61
CA LEU A 107 -39.67 -17.26 3.20
C LEU A 107 -40.68 -17.44 4.35
N PHE A 108 -40.19 -17.68 5.55
CA PHE A 108 -41.06 -17.86 6.74
C PHE A 108 -41.19 -16.58 7.55
N THR A 109 -40.16 -15.75 7.59
CA THR A 109 -40.17 -14.49 8.37
C THR A 109 -41.08 -13.42 7.76
N ILE A 110 -41.15 -13.34 6.41
CA ILE A 110 -42.00 -12.33 5.75
C ILE A 110 -43.49 -12.58 6.05
N PRO A 111 -44.04 -13.82 5.92
CA PRO A 111 -45.39 -14.12 6.35
C PRO A 111 -45.62 -13.91 7.86
N LEU A 112 -44.67 -14.30 8.69
CA LEU A 112 -44.70 -14.05 10.12
C LEU A 112 -44.85 -12.56 10.43
N PHE A 113 -44.02 -11.71 9.83
CA PHE A 113 -44.07 -10.27 9.97
C PHE A 113 -45.40 -9.69 9.43
N TYR A 114 -45.86 -10.16 8.28
CA TYR A 114 -47.13 -9.73 7.69
C TYR A 114 -48.33 -10.02 8.61
N ILE A 115 -48.37 -11.20 9.24
CA ILE A 115 -49.43 -11.55 10.17
C ILE A 115 -49.37 -10.68 11.44
N SER A 116 -48.18 -10.53 12.05
CA SER A 116 -48.04 -9.75 13.27
C SER A 116 -48.35 -8.27 13.04
N MET A 117 -47.74 -7.61 12.06
CA MET A 117 -47.98 -6.22 11.76
C MET A 117 -49.34 -5.95 11.13
N GLY A 118 -49.83 -6.89 10.31
CA GLY A 118 -51.10 -6.76 9.64
C GLY A 118 -52.27 -6.61 10.62
N HIS A 119 -52.23 -7.30 11.77
CA HIS A 119 -53.24 -7.11 12.82
C HIS A 119 -53.24 -5.68 13.39
N MET A 120 -52.04 -5.09 13.60
CA MET A 120 -51.90 -3.72 14.12
C MET A 120 -52.22 -2.64 13.08
N MET A 121 -51.91 -2.88 11.80
CA MET A 121 -52.06 -1.89 10.73
C MET A 121 -53.32 -2.07 9.89
N GLY A 122 -54.16 -3.04 10.23
CA GLY A 122 -55.43 -3.31 9.52
C GLY A 122 -55.25 -3.89 8.12
N TRP A 123 -54.15 -4.62 7.87
CA TRP A 123 -53.91 -5.29 6.58
C TRP A 123 -54.87 -6.48 6.44
N PRO A 124 -55.22 -6.88 5.21
CA PRO A 124 -56.12 -8.03 5.00
C PRO A 124 -55.49 -9.32 5.53
N LEU A 125 -56.12 -9.92 6.54
CA LEU A 125 -55.72 -11.19 7.13
C LEU A 125 -56.87 -12.19 6.94
N PRO A 126 -56.57 -13.52 6.87
CA PRO A 126 -57.59 -14.58 6.85
C PRO A 126 -58.48 -14.48 8.11
N GLY A 127 -59.82 -14.74 7.94
CA GLY A 127 -60.79 -14.55 9.03
C GLY A 127 -60.49 -15.38 10.27
N PHE A 128 -59.82 -16.53 10.17
CA PHE A 128 -59.42 -17.35 11.32
C PHE A 128 -58.28 -16.77 12.16
N LEU A 129 -57.65 -15.67 11.72
CA LEU A 129 -56.62 -14.92 12.44
C LEU A 129 -57.12 -13.57 12.97
N LEU A 130 -58.36 -13.19 12.67
CA LEU A 130 -58.96 -11.92 13.09
C LEU A 130 -59.89 -12.11 14.29
N GLY A 131 -59.94 -11.09 15.15
CA GLY A 131 -60.81 -11.10 16.31
C GLY A 131 -60.16 -11.71 17.57
N MET A 132 -60.62 -11.31 18.72
CA MET A 132 -60.11 -11.81 20.01
C MET A 132 -60.42 -13.33 20.22
N GLU A 133 -61.52 -13.83 19.65
CA GLU A 133 -61.88 -15.23 19.68
C GLU A 133 -60.85 -16.13 18.98
N ASN A 134 -60.09 -15.58 18.05
CA ASN A 134 -59.05 -16.28 17.31
C ASN A 134 -57.64 -16.04 17.84
N ALA A 135 -57.46 -15.35 18.97
CA ALA A 135 -56.16 -15.00 19.53
C ALA A 135 -55.22 -16.20 19.70
N MET A 136 -55.73 -17.37 20.07
CA MET A 136 -54.96 -18.61 20.17
C MET A 136 -54.43 -19.05 18.78
N SER A 137 -55.27 -19.05 17.74
CA SER A 137 -54.91 -19.39 16.37
C SER A 137 -53.88 -18.42 15.81
N PHE A 138 -54.05 -17.13 16.11
CA PHE A 138 -53.14 -16.08 15.75
C PHE A 138 -51.75 -16.28 16.37
N ALA A 139 -51.67 -16.52 17.68
CA ALA A 139 -50.42 -16.74 18.40
C ALA A 139 -49.71 -18.03 17.97
N PHE A 140 -50.45 -19.12 17.82
CA PHE A 140 -49.93 -20.41 17.46
C PHE A 140 -49.44 -20.45 15.99
N THR A 141 -50.11 -19.74 15.08
CA THR A 141 -49.66 -19.60 13.69
C THR A 141 -48.31 -18.87 13.60
N GLN A 142 -48.15 -17.81 14.39
CA GLN A 142 -46.84 -17.11 14.45
C GLN A 142 -45.74 -18.04 15.00
N PHE A 143 -46.02 -18.80 16.05
CA PHE A 143 -45.09 -19.77 16.61
C PHE A 143 -44.67 -20.83 15.59
N LEU A 144 -45.63 -21.40 14.84
CA LEU A 144 -45.36 -22.40 13.81
C LEU A 144 -44.50 -21.83 12.67
N LEU A 145 -44.70 -20.59 12.27
CA LEU A 145 -43.88 -19.93 11.24
C LEU A 145 -42.48 -19.61 11.75
N LEU A 146 -42.28 -19.40 13.04
CA LEU A 146 -40.95 -19.13 13.63
C LEU A 146 -40.09 -20.40 13.71
N ILE A 147 -40.69 -21.59 13.94
CA ILE A 147 -39.95 -22.85 14.11
C ILE A 147 -38.94 -23.11 12.97
N PRO A 148 -39.32 -23.07 11.66
CA PRO A 148 -38.35 -23.24 10.59
C PRO A 148 -37.22 -22.22 10.62
N VAL A 149 -37.50 -20.95 10.96
CA VAL A 149 -36.48 -19.89 11.05
C VAL A 149 -35.43 -20.21 12.12
N VAL A 150 -35.86 -20.73 13.28
CA VAL A 150 -34.97 -21.17 14.36
C VAL A 150 -34.11 -22.35 13.89
N PHE A 151 -34.66 -23.34 13.22
CA PHE A 151 -33.93 -24.52 12.73
C PHE A 151 -32.89 -24.13 11.67
N ILE A 152 -33.25 -23.27 10.70
CA ILE A 152 -32.34 -22.77 9.68
C ILE A 152 -31.16 -22.04 10.31
N ASN A 153 -31.41 -21.34 11.42
CA ASN A 153 -30.44 -20.51 12.11
C ASN A 153 -29.90 -21.14 13.42
N PHE A 154 -30.07 -22.43 13.63
CA PHE A 154 -29.70 -23.15 14.85
C PHE A 154 -28.20 -23.00 15.18
N LYS A 155 -27.34 -22.76 14.18
CA LYS A 155 -25.92 -22.51 14.38
C LYS A 155 -25.66 -21.38 15.38
N TYR A 156 -26.47 -20.30 15.39
CA TYR A 156 -26.28 -19.17 16.31
C TYR A 156 -26.54 -19.61 17.76
N TYR A 157 -27.56 -20.45 18.00
CA TYR A 157 -27.84 -20.96 19.36
C TYR A 157 -26.72 -21.90 19.83
N ARG A 158 -26.29 -22.84 18.98
CA ARG A 158 -25.25 -23.82 19.31
C ARG A 158 -23.93 -23.13 19.67
N MET A 159 -23.48 -22.18 18.86
CA MET A 159 -22.23 -21.46 19.11
C MET A 159 -22.39 -20.43 20.23
N GLY A 160 -23.50 -19.70 20.26
CA GLY A 160 -23.75 -18.66 21.27
C GLY A 160 -23.80 -19.21 22.68
N PHE A 161 -24.54 -20.28 22.94
CA PHE A 161 -24.58 -20.90 24.26
C PHE A 161 -23.30 -21.63 24.62
N LYS A 162 -22.64 -22.30 23.63
CA LYS A 162 -21.34 -22.94 23.87
C LYS A 162 -20.31 -21.92 24.35
N THR A 163 -20.17 -20.78 23.71
CA THR A 163 -19.19 -19.75 24.07
C THR A 163 -19.56 -19.03 25.38
N LEU A 164 -20.85 -18.84 25.62
CA LEU A 164 -21.38 -18.27 26.88
C LEU A 164 -21.00 -19.14 28.09
N PHE A 165 -21.27 -20.45 28.04
CA PHE A 165 -20.96 -21.37 29.13
C PHE A 165 -19.45 -21.59 29.32
N HIS A 166 -18.63 -21.35 28.31
CA HIS A 166 -17.17 -21.36 28.43
C HIS A 166 -16.58 -20.00 28.92
N GLY A 167 -17.45 -19.09 29.43
CA GLY A 167 -17.00 -17.81 29.99
C GLY A 167 -16.42 -16.83 28.94
N SER A 168 -16.83 -16.97 27.70
CA SER A 168 -16.35 -16.15 26.58
C SER A 168 -17.50 -15.76 25.65
N PRO A 169 -18.51 -15.05 26.15
CA PRO A 169 -19.64 -14.66 25.34
C PRO A 169 -19.19 -13.86 24.13
N ASN A 170 -19.80 -14.16 23.00
CA ASN A 170 -19.53 -13.53 21.71
C ASN A 170 -20.83 -12.97 21.12
N MET A 171 -20.76 -12.50 19.86
CA MET A 171 -21.93 -12.00 19.13
C MET A 171 -23.07 -13.03 19.05
N ASP A 172 -22.77 -14.30 18.80
CA ASP A 172 -23.78 -15.36 18.70
C ASP A 172 -24.45 -15.57 20.06
N SER A 173 -23.74 -15.31 21.17
CA SER A 173 -24.34 -15.34 22.53
C SER A 173 -25.42 -14.27 22.73
N LEU A 174 -25.19 -13.03 22.23
CA LEU A 174 -26.19 -11.96 22.31
C LEU A 174 -27.45 -12.32 21.51
N ILE A 175 -27.26 -12.88 20.30
CA ILE A 175 -28.36 -13.34 19.44
C ILE A 175 -29.13 -14.47 20.11
N ALA A 176 -28.42 -15.47 20.63
CA ALA A 176 -29.02 -16.62 21.27
C ALA A 176 -29.84 -16.23 22.51
N ILE A 177 -29.29 -15.36 23.36
CA ILE A 177 -30.00 -14.88 24.57
C ILE A 177 -31.24 -14.07 24.16
N GLY A 178 -31.09 -13.05 23.29
CA GLY A 178 -32.15 -12.15 22.90
C GLY A 178 -33.31 -12.86 22.19
N SER A 179 -33.00 -13.71 21.19
CA SER A 179 -34.03 -14.47 20.48
C SER A 179 -34.67 -15.56 21.36
N SER A 180 -33.92 -16.25 22.21
CA SER A 180 -34.47 -17.22 23.16
C SER A 180 -35.42 -16.55 24.18
N ALA A 181 -35.04 -15.37 24.70
CA ALA A 181 -35.92 -14.62 25.61
C ALA A 181 -37.24 -14.24 24.93
N ALA A 182 -37.22 -13.80 23.68
CA ALA A 182 -38.40 -13.49 22.89
C ALA A 182 -39.28 -14.74 22.66
N ILE A 183 -38.67 -15.90 22.34
CA ILE A 183 -39.38 -17.17 22.13
C ILE A 183 -40.04 -17.66 23.42
N VAL A 184 -39.28 -17.68 24.54
CA VAL A 184 -39.78 -18.12 25.84
C VAL A 184 -40.93 -17.24 26.30
N TYR A 185 -40.79 -15.92 26.12
CA TYR A 185 -41.90 -15.01 26.43
C TYR A 185 -43.14 -15.25 25.55
N GLY A 186 -42.98 -15.45 24.24
CA GLY A 186 -44.09 -15.74 23.34
C GLY A 186 -44.84 -17.04 23.74
N ILE A 187 -44.09 -18.05 24.17
CA ILE A 187 -44.70 -19.30 24.70
C ILE A 187 -45.47 -18.98 25.99
N TYR A 188 -44.92 -18.18 26.90
CA TYR A 188 -45.58 -17.72 28.12
C TYR A 188 -46.89 -16.96 27.76
N ALA A 189 -46.84 -16.07 26.75
CA ALA A 189 -48.01 -15.34 26.27
C ALA A 189 -49.13 -16.28 25.76
N ILE A 190 -48.78 -17.34 25.00
CA ILE A 190 -49.72 -18.37 24.57
C ILE A 190 -50.44 -19.01 25.76
N TYR A 191 -49.70 -19.37 26.85
CA TYR A 191 -50.28 -19.90 28.07
C TYR A 191 -51.23 -18.89 28.75
N LYS A 192 -50.86 -17.60 28.80
CA LYS A 192 -51.71 -16.54 29.38
C LYS A 192 -53.00 -16.31 28.59
N ILE A 193 -52.91 -16.35 27.25
CA ILE A 193 -54.09 -16.27 26.38
C ILE A 193 -55.01 -17.45 26.66
N GLY A 194 -54.48 -18.69 26.77
CA GLY A 194 -55.28 -19.88 27.11
C GLY A 194 -55.98 -19.80 28.47
N ILE A 195 -55.26 -19.27 29.51
CA ILE A 195 -55.80 -19.04 30.83
C ILE A 195 -56.91 -17.97 30.78
N GLY A 196 -56.68 -16.85 30.08
CA GLY A 196 -57.62 -15.77 29.87
C GLY A 196 -58.93 -16.27 29.28
N PHE A 197 -58.87 -17.12 28.26
CA PHE A 197 -60.08 -17.79 27.71
C PHE A 197 -60.79 -18.69 28.75
N GLY A 198 -60.04 -19.47 29.54
CA GLY A 198 -60.55 -20.34 30.53
C GLY A 198 -61.36 -19.64 31.67
N TYR A 199 -60.94 -18.41 32.02
CA TYR A 199 -61.54 -17.57 33.04
C TYR A 199 -62.45 -16.47 32.46
N GLY A 200 -62.60 -16.34 31.14
CA GLY A 200 -63.39 -15.27 30.49
C GLY A 200 -62.77 -13.87 30.61
N ASP A 201 -61.50 -13.76 30.98
CA ASP A 201 -60.73 -12.52 31.08
C ASP A 201 -60.23 -12.08 29.74
N MET A 202 -61.05 -11.41 28.94
CA MET A 202 -60.73 -10.90 27.61
C MET A 202 -59.70 -9.76 27.63
N ALA A 203 -59.55 -9.04 28.74
CA ALA A 203 -58.53 -8.01 28.87
C ALA A 203 -57.10 -8.62 28.86
N THR A 204 -56.91 -9.70 29.63
CA THR A 204 -55.67 -10.51 29.58
C THR A 204 -55.43 -11.07 28.20
N VAL A 205 -56.44 -11.65 27.52
CA VAL A 205 -56.30 -12.18 26.14
C VAL A 205 -55.81 -11.09 25.19
N HIS A 206 -56.40 -9.91 25.22
CA HIS A 206 -56.07 -8.78 24.38
C HIS A 206 -54.61 -8.31 24.63
N SER A 207 -54.20 -8.13 25.88
CA SER A 207 -52.85 -7.67 26.25
C SER A 207 -51.79 -8.61 25.71
N PHE A 208 -51.87 -9.92 25.98
CA PHE A 208 -50.88 -10.90 25.53
C PHE A 208 -50.95 -11.21 24.02
N MET A 209 -52.08 -11.00 23.36
CA MET A 209 -52.20 -11.11 21.89
C MET A 209 -51.39 -10.03 21.19
N MET A 210 -51.29 -8.81 21.78
CA MET A 210 -50.54 -7.70 21.20
C MET A 210 -49.02 -7.83 21.40
N ASP A 211 -48.56 -8.57 22.42
CA ASP A 211 -47.15 -8.64 22.84
C ASP A 211 -46.60 -10.08 22.71
N LEU A 212 -46.62 -10.69 21.53
CA LEU A 212 -46.16 -12.06 21.34
C LEU A 212 -44.65 -12.20 21.15
N TYR A 213 -43.96 -11.22 20.55
CA TYR A 213 -42.51 -11.17 20.25
C TYR A 213 -41.95 -12.27 19.32
N PHE A 214 -42.80 -13.17 18.72
CA PHE A 214 -42.35 -14.20 17.78
C PHE A 214 -41.79 -13.58 16.50
N GLU A 215 -42.40 -12.52 15.98
CA GLU A 215 -41.91 -11.77 14.84
C GLU A 215 -40.58 -11.13 15.14
N SER A 216 -40.37 -10.61 16.36
CA SER A 216 -39.09 -10.01 16.79
C SER A 216 -37.97 -11.04 16.77
N ALA A 217 -38.19 -12.26 17.29
CA ALA A 217 -37.21 -13.35 17.22
C ALA A 217 -36.91 -13.76 15.78
N GLY A 218 -37.90 -13.90 14.90
CA GLY A 218 -37.74 -14.21 13.50
C GLY A 218 -36.99 -13.15 12.74
N MET A 219 -37.34 -11.86 12.97
CA MET A 219 -36.69 -10.72 12.35
C MET A 219 -35.23 -10.58 12.81
N ILE A 220 -34.90 -10.74 14.08
CA ILE A 220 -33.54 -10.73 14.60
C ILE A 220 -32.67 -11.75 13.86
N LEU A 221 -33.12 -13.03 13.79
CA LEU A 221 -32.39 -14.11 13.13
C LEU A 221 -32.21 -13.85 11.64
N THR A 222 -33.23 -13.34 10.98
CA THR A 222 -33.22 -13.12 9.52
C THR A 222 -32.38 -11.89 9.14
N LEU A 223 -32.50 -10.76 9.88
CA LEU A 223 -31.71 -9.55 9.62
C LEU A 223 -30.23 -9.77 9.94
N ILE A 224 -29.91 -10.52 10.97
CA ILE A 224 -28.52 -10.91 11.25
C ILE A 224 -27.97 -11.80 10.14
N THR A 225 -28.76 -12.75 9.64
CA THR A 225 -28.37 -13.59 8.49
C THR A 225 -28.20 -12.76 7.23
N LEU A 226 -29.01 -11.70 7.02
CA LEU A 226 -28.81 -10.71 5.97
C LEU A 226 -27.49 -9.99 6.14
N GLY A 227 -27.20 -9.46 7.32
CA GLY A 227 -25.93 -8.80 7.62
C GLY A 227 -24.73 -9.71 7.34
N LYS A 228 -24.77 -10.97 7.78
CA LYS A 228 -23.73 -11.98 7.50
C LYS A 228 -23.61 -12.34 6.02
N THR A 229 -24.71 -12.36 5.28
CA THR A 229 -24.69 -12.59 3.81
C THR A 229 -24.01 -11.43 3.09
N LEU A 230 -24.31 -10.19 3.48
CA LEU A 230 -23.66 -8.99 2.94
C LEU A 230 -22.16 -8.96 3.31
N GLU A 231 -21.82 -9.36 4.52
CA GLU A 231 -20.43 -9.53 4.97
C GLU A 231 -19.67 -10.56 4.12
N ALA A 232 -20.23 -11.75 3.90
CA ALA A 232 -19.64 -12.80 3.07
C ALA A 232 -19.44 -12.33 1.61
N ARG A 233 -20.43 -11.61 1.04
CA ARG A 233 -20.31 -11.01 -0.28
C ARG A 233 -19.17 -9.98 -0.36
N ALA A 234 -19.02 -9.18 0.67
CA ALA A 234 -18.00 -8.15 0.74
C ALA A 234 -16.60 -8.74 0.89
N LYS A 235 -16.44 -9.78 1.74
CA LYS A 235 -15.18 -10.54 1.87
C LYS A 235 -14.73 -11.10 0.52
N GLY A 236 -15.64 -11.70 -0.26
CA GLY A 236 -15.31 -12.18 -1.61
C GLY A 236 -14.77 -11.08 -2.52
N LYS A 237 -15.37 -9.87 -2.50
CA LYS A 237 -14.90 -8.74 -3.31
C LYS A 237 -13.52 -8.18 -2.86
N THR A 238 -13.16 -8.28 -1.60
CA THR A 238 -11.86 -7.78 -1.11
C THR A 238 -10.71 -8.68 -1.54
N SER A 239 -10.92 -9.99 -1.71
CA SER A 239 -9.94 -10.94 -2.24
C SER A 239 -9.71 -10.83 -3.75
N ASP A 240 -10.56 -10.11 -4.49
CA ASP A 240 -10.47 -10.00 -5.96
C ASP A 240 -9.11 -9.44 -6.44
N ALA A 241 -8.44 -8.58 -5.66
CA ALA A 241 -7.15 -7.99 -6.04
C ALA A 241 -6.04 -9.06 -6.07
N ILE A 242 -5.97 -9.91 -5.05
CA ILE A 242 -5.00 -11.02 -4.97
C ILE A 242 -5.32 -12.05 -6.05
N THR A 243 -6.59 -12.41 -6.22
CA THR A 243 -7.04 -13.35 -7.27
C THR A 243 -6.70 -12.84 -8.66
N LYS A 244 -6.80 -11.53 -8.90
CA LYS A 244 -6.40 -10.93 -10.19
C LYS A 244 -4.90 -11.07 -10.43
N LEU A 245 -4.06 -10.83 -9.42
CA LEU A 245 -2.61 -11.04 -9.53
C LEU A 245 -2.28 -12.51 -9.84
N MET A 246 -2.90 -13.46 -9.14
CA MET A 246 -2.71 -14.89 -9.41
C MET A 246 -3.15 -15.32 -10.81
N ASN A 247 -4.18 -14.67 -11.38
CA ASN A 247 -4.69 -14.97 -12.71
C ASN A 247 -3.89 -14.29 -13.85
N LEU A 248 -2.83 -13.52 -13.56
CA LEU A 248 -1.95 -12.95 -14.57
C LEU A 248 -1.03 -14.01 -15.20
N ALA A 249 -0.61 -15.02 -14.44
CA ALA A 249 0.20 -16.10 -14.96
C ALA A 249 -0.60 -16.95 -15.97
N PRO A 250 -0.02 -17.27 -17.15
CA PRO A 250 -0.64 -18.21 -18.08
C PRO A 250 -0.68 -19.61 -17.47
N LYS A 251 -1.60 -20.44 -17.90
CA LYS A 251 -1.72 -21.83 -17.39
C LYS A 251 -0.80 -22.81 -18.11
N THR A 252 -0.37 -22.45 -19.31
CA THR A 252 0.49 -23.28 -20.17
C THR A 252 1.68 -22.46 -20.67
N ALA A 253 2.78 -23.13 -20.92
CA ALA A 253 4.01 -22.57 -21.50
C ALA A 253 4.38 -23.38 -22.75
N THR A 254 4.99 -22.73 -23.75
CA THR A 254 5.59 -23.40 -24.91
C THR A 254 7.08 -23.57 -24.61
N VAL A 255 7.52 -24.82 -24.45
CA VAL A 255 8.91 -25.19 -24.19
C VAL A 255 9.53 -25.83 -25.43
N GLU A 256 10.80 -25.60 -25.65
CA GLU A 256 11.59 -26.27 -26.69
C GLU A 256 12.37 -27.44 -26.07
N ARG A 257 11.98 -28.70 -26.41
CA ARG A 257 12.66 -29.93 -25.99
C ARG A 257 13.04 -30.73 -27.22
N ASP A 258 14.29 -31.10 -27.33
CA ASP A 258 14.83 -31.85 -28.47
C ASP A 258 14.51 -31.22 -29.84
N GLY A 259 14.49 -29.86 -29.92
CA GLY A 259 14.20 -29.12 -31.15
C GLY A 259 12.70 -29.10 -31.53
N GLN A 260 11.80 -29.57 -30.66
CA GLN A 260 10.36 -29.52 -30.86
C GLN A 260 9.68 -28.58 -29.89
N GLU A 261 8.71 -27.79 -30.39
CA GLU A 261 7.85 -26.95 -29.56
C GLU A 261 6.77 -27.83 -28.91
N LEU A 262 6.74 -27.86 -27.58
CA LEU A 262 5.77 -28.60 -26.78
C LEU A 262 5.04 -27.64 -25.86
N GLN A 263 3.70 -27.74 -25.82
CA GLN A 263 2.88 -27.00 -24.88
C GLN A 263 2.72 -27.83 -23.58
N VAL A 264 3.24 -27.30 -22.48
CA VAL A 264 3.18 -27.95 -21.15
C VAL A 264 2.47 -27.05 -20.14
N PRO A 265 1.89 -27.59 -19.06
CA PRO A 265 1.47 -26.77 -17.92
C PRO A 265 2.65 -25.97 -17.36
N VAL A 266 2.43 -24.72 -16.92
CA VAL A 266 3.50 -23.89 -16.38
C VAL A 266 4.15 -24.52 -15.14
N GLU A 267 3.39 -25.33 -14.40
CA GLU A 267 3.86 -26.08 -13.22
C GLU A 267 4.93 -27.14 -13.55
N ASP A 268 4.99 -27.60 -14.82
CA ASP A 268 5.92 -28.63 -15.31
C ASP A 268 7.19 -28.03 -15.94
N VAL A 269 7.32 -26.70 -16.00
CA VAL A 269 8.50 -25.99 -16.51
C VAL A 269 9.66 -26.14 -15.51
N GLN A 270 10.84 -26.53 -16.01
CA GLN A 270 12.04 -26.72 -15.19
C GLN A 270 13.02 -25.56 -15.33
N LEU A 271 13.85 -25.38 -14.29
CA LEU A 271 14.93 -24.40 -14.31
C LEU A 271 15.90 -24.67 -15.46
N GLY A 272 16.25 -23.64 -16.24
CA GLY A 272 17.18 -23.75 -17.37
C GLY A 272 16.53 -24.16 -18.70
N GLU A 273 15.24 -24.52 -18.73
CA GLU A 273 14.53 -24.82 -19.97
C GLU A 273 14.38 -23.59 -20.86
N THR A 274 14.40 -23.84 -22.17
CA THR A 274 14.15 -22.81 -23.19
C THR A 274 12.66 -22.71 -23.46
N LEU A 275 12.11 -21.50 -23.31
CA LEU A 275 10.71 -21.18 -23.56
C LEU A 275 10.59 -20.23 -24.74
N ILE A 276 9.50 -20.36 -25.48
CA ILE A 276 9.16 -19.55 -26.62
C ILE A 276 7.96 -18.66 -26.24
N VAL A 277 8.13 -17.34 -26.44
CA VAL A 277 7.08 -16.35 -26.18
C VAL A 277 6.80 -15.58 -27.46
N LYS A 278 5.57 -15.66 -27.95
CA LYS A 278 5.10 -14.99 -29.16
C LYS A 278 4.34 -13.70 -28.83
N ALA A 279 4.19 -12.82 -29.82
CA ALA A 279 3.41 -11.59 -29.65
C ALA A 279 1.98 -11.89 -29.16
N GLY A 280 1.53 -11.18 -28.14
CA GLY A 280 0.23 -11.36 -27.47
C GLY A 280 0.21 -12.41 -26.37
N GLU A 281 1.28 -13.18 -26.17
CA GLU A 281 1.39 -14.17 -25.12
C GLU A 281 1.96 -13.57 -23.83
N SER A 282 1.56 -14.15 -22.70
CA SER A 282 2.15 -13.82 -21.40
C SER A 282 3.39 -14.67 -21.15
N VAL A 283 4.43 -14.06 -20.60
CA VAL A 283 5.68 -14.71 -20.17
C VAL A 283 5.34 -15.72 -19.06
N PRO A 284 5.69 -17.02 -19.20
CA PRO A 284 5.22 -18.06 -18.27
C PRO A 284 5.92 -18.02 -16.92
N VAL A 285 7.23 -17.82 -16.90
CA VAL A 285 8.12 -17.83 -15.72
C VAL A 285 9.18 -16.74 -15.86
N ASP A 286 9.96 -16.46 -14.82
CA ASP A 286 11.06 -15.49 -14.92
C ASP A 286 12.24 -16.09 -15.70
N GLY A 287 12.90 -15.27 -16.51
CA GLY A 287 14.02 -15.75 -17.32
C GLY A 287 14.87 -14.65 -17.92
N ILE A 288 15.79 -15.06 -18.79
CA ILE A 288 16.68 -14.20 -19.56
C ILE A 288 16.45 -14.47 -21.06
N VAL A 289 16.34 -13.41 -21.85
CA VAL A 289 16.21 -13.52 -23.32
C VAL A 289 17.51 -14.08 -23.92
N ILE A 290 17.41 -15.16 -24.68
CA ILE A 290 18.56 -15.81 -25.33
C ILE A 290 18.55 -15.65 -26.87
N GLU A 291 17.39 -15.38 -27.45
CA GLU A 291 17.23 -15.19 -28.91
C GLU A 291 16.02 -14.28 -29.18
N GLY A 292 16.11 -13.41 -30.17
CA GLY A 292 15.03 -12.51 -30.60
C GLY A 292 14.96 -11.21 -29.81
N PHE A 293 13.85 -10.49 -29.94
CA PHE A 293 13.54 -9.27 -29.23
C PHE A 293 12.03 -9.08 -29.12
N SER A 294 11.59 -8.33 -28.13
CA SER A 294 10.17 -8.03 -27.93
C SER A 294 9.99 -6.73 -27.14
N SER A 295 8.88 -6.04 -27.40
CA SER A 295 8.36 -4.99 -26.52
C SER A 295 7.40 -5.64 -25.51
N VAL A 296 7.78 -5.65 -24.24
CA VAL A 296 7.07 -6.35 -23.14
C VAL A 296 6.34 -5.34 -22.26
N ASP A 297 5.04 -5.56 -22.07
CA ASP A 297 4.20 -4.79 -21.16
C ASP A 297 4.32 -5.36 -19.73
N GLU A 298 4.99 -4.63 -18.87
CA GLU A 298 5.20 -4.98 -17.47
C GLU A 298 4.19 -4.27 -16.55
N SER A 299 3.22 -3.52 -17.10
CA SER A 299 2.29 -2.66 -16.34
C SER A 299 1.48 -3.36 -15.26
N ALA A 300 1.20 -4.66 -15.45
CA ALA A 300 0.47 -5.47 -14.48
C ALA A 300 1.22 -5.68 -13.16
N LEU A 301 2.56 -5.65 -13.18
CA LEU A 301 3.45 -5.85 -12.03
C LEU A 301 4.10 -4.55 -11.57
N THR A 302 4.59 -3.74 -12.51
CA THR A 302 5.29 -2.49 -12.19
C THR A 302 4.35 -1.29 -12.12
N GLY A 303 3.21 -1.34 -12.83
CA GLY A 303 2.29 -0.22 -13.00
C GLY A 303 2.76 0.82 -14.03
N GLU A 304 3.82 0.53 -14.81
CA GLU A 304 4.28 1.39 -15.91
C GLU A 304 3.51 1.07 -17.18
N SER A 305 2.94 2.11 -17.80
CA SER A 305 2.09 1.92 -18.99
C SER A 305 2.88 1.82 -20.30
N ILE A 306 4.18 2.16 -20.28
CA ILE A 306 5.04 2.14 -21.47
C ILE A 306 5.70 0.76 -21.55
N PRO A 307 5.49 0.00 -22.63
CA PRO A 307 6.18 -1.28 -22.81
C PRO A 307 7.71 -1.10 -22.89
N VAL A 308 8.44 -2.04 -22.32
CA VAL A 308 9.90 -2.05 -22.26
C VAL A 308 10.45 -2.94 -23.37
N GLU A 309 11.39 -2.44 -24.14
CA GLU A 309 12.09 -3.27 -25.12
C GLU A 309 13.05 -4.22 -24.43
N LYS A 310 13.00 -5.51 -24.81
CA LYS A 310 13.84 -6.57 -24.26
C LYS A 310 14.68 -7.16 -25.39
N HIS A 311 15.99 -7.17 -25.18
CA HIS A 311 17.00 -7.70 -26.08
C HIS A 311 17.69 -8.93 -25.49
N ILE A 312 18.55 -9.57 -26.25
CA ILE A 312 19.33 -10.72 -25.76
C ILE A 312 20.15 -10.31 -24.53
N GLY A 313 20.04 -11.11 -23.47
CA GLY A 313 20.67 -10.86 -22.18
C GLY A 313 19.77 -10.14 -21.16
N ASP A 314 18.66 -9.55 -21.58
CA ASP A 314 17.74 -8.86 -20.69
C ASP A 314 16.88 -9.84 -19.86
N LYS A 315 16.59 -9.45 -18.63
CA LYS A 315 15.67 -10.18 -17.76
C LYS A 315 14.23 -9.91 -18.15
N VAL A 316 13.41 -10.98 -18.16
CA VAL A 316 11.96 -10.93 -18.33
C VAL A 316 11.27 -11.55 -17.13
N ILE A 317 10.15 -10.96 -16.74
CA ILE A 317 9.40 -11.34 -15.54
C ILE A 317 8.15 -12.12 -15.95
N GLY A 318 7.87 -13.22 -15.28
CA GLY A 318 6.66 -14.01 -15.48
C GLY A 318 5.38 -13.17 -15.31
N ALA A 319 4.32 -13.52 -16.08
CA ALA A 319 3.04 -12.80 -16.12
C ALA A 319 3.05 -11.40 -16.75
N THR A 320 4.17 -10.96 -17.33
CA THR A 320 4.21 -9.80 -18.24
C THR A 320 3.76 -10.24 -19.65
N THR A 321 3.40 -9.30 -20.53
CA THR A 321 2.82 -9.63 -21.85
C THR A 321 3.70 -9.10 -22.98
N SER A 322 4.11 -9.99 -23.89
CA SER A 322 4.77 -9.60 -25.14
C SER A 322 3.76 -8.85 -26.04
N LYS A 323 4.04 -7.60 -26.41
CA LYS A 323 3.16 -6.81 -27.30
C LYS A 323 3.50 -6.95 -28.76
N SER A 324 4.80 -7.05 -29.07
CA SER A 324 5.28 -7.19 -30.44
C SER A 324 6.56 -8.01 -30.45
N GLY A 325 6.84 -8.66 -31.55
CA GLY A 325 8.03 -9.48 -31.68
C GLY A 325 7.87 -10.90 -31.15
N TYR A 326 8.98 -11.58 -31.07
CA TYR A 326 9.11 -12.98 -30.67
C TYR A 326 10.48 -13.12 -30.01
N PHE A 327 10.54 -13.89 -28.93
CA PHE A 327 11.80 -14.19 -28.28
C PHE A 327 11.79 -15.59 -27.66
N LYS A 328 13.01 -16.17 -27.59
CA LYS A 328 13.25 -17.32 -26.72
C LYS A 328 13.93 -16.86 -25.45
N MET A 329 13.54 -17.46 -24.36
CA MET A 329 14.10 -17.17 -23.04
C MET A 329 14.51 -18.45 -22.33
N GLN A 330 15.52 -18.35 -21.46
CA GLN A 330 15.89 -19.42 -20.57
C GLN A 330 15.29 -19.17 -19.20
N ALA A 331 14.57 -20.16 -18.64
CA ALA A 331 13.96 -20.07 -17.30
C ALA A 331 15.04 -19.94 -16.22
N THR A 332 14.95 -18.86 -15.41
CA THR A 332 15.86 -18.61 -14.27
C THR A 332 15.20 -18.79 -12.92
N LYS A 333 13.87 -18.65 -12.84
CA LYS A 333 13.05 -18.92 -11.64
C LYS A 333 11.75 -19.59 -12.07
N VAL A 334 11.34 -20.65 -11.37
CA VAL A 334 10.13 -21.43 -11.68
C VAL A 334 9.30 -21.69 -10.42
N GLY A 335 8.01 -21.97 -10.59
CA GLY A 335 7.12 -22.31 -9.48
C GLY A 335 7.02 -21.20 -8.42
N ASP A 336 7.22 -21.56 -7.15
CA ASP A 336 7.10 -20.64 -6.00
C ASP A 336 8.21 -19.58 -5.93
N ASP A 337 9.31 -19.77 -6.69
CA ASP A 337 10.45 -18.83 -6.72
C ASP A 337 10.26 -17.69 -7.74
N THR A 338 9.23 -17.75 -8.59
CA THR A 338 8.94 -16.67 -9.54
C THR A 338 8.59 -15.35 -8.84
N THR A 339 8.94 -14.24 -9.47
CA THR A 339 8.66 -12.90 -8.94
C THR A 339 7.17 -12.71 -8.64
N LEU A 340 6.27 -13.20 -9.51
CA LEU A 340 4.83 -13.16 -9.25
C LEU A 340 4.43 -13.97 -8.02
N ALA A 341 4.95 -15.19 -7.85
CA ALA A 341 4.67 -16.03 -6.67
C ALA A 341 5.15 -15.34 -5.39
N GLN A 342 6.34 -14.72 -5.41
CA GLN A 342 6.86 -13.93 -4.29
C GLN A 342 5.96 -12.72 -3.97
N ILE A 343 5.48 -11.98 -4.98
CA ILE A 343 4.53 -10.87 -4.81
C ILE A 343 3.26 -11.37 -4.12
N VAL A 344 2.67 -12.47 -4.61
CA VAL A 344 1.46 -13.07 -4.04
C VAL A 344 1.70 -13.47 -2.59
N ARG A 345 2.84 -14.10 -2.29
CA ARG A 345 3.22 -14.50 -0.93
C ARG A 345 3.35 -13.30 0.00
N LEU A 346 4.04 -12.22 -0.41
CA LEU A 346 4.20 -11.01 0.39
C LEU A 346 2.85 -10.34 0.69
N VAL A 347 1.94 -10.26 -0.30
CA VAL A 347 0.59 -9.71 -0.09
C VAL A 347 -0.23 -10.62 0.84
N ASP A 348 -0.04 -11.94 0.75
CA ASP A 348 -0.70 -12.90 1.64
C ASP A 348 -0.20 -12.77 3.09
N GLU A 349 1.10 -12.65 3.31
CA GLU A 349 1.71 -12.40 4.61
C GLU A 349 1.24 -11.08 5.22
N ALA A 350 1.25 -9.99 4.43
CA ALA A 350 0.75 -8.68 4.87
C ALA A 350 -0.71 -8.74 5.35
N THR A 351 -1.57 -9.41 4.58
CA THR A 351 -2.99 -9.54 4.94
C THR A 351 -3.24 -10.52 6.08
N SER A 352 -2.29 -11.39 6.37
CA SER A 352 -2.36 -12.37 7.50
C SER A 352 -1.86 -11.78 8.82
N SER A 353 -1.01 -10.75 8.77
CA SER A 353 -0.49 -10.07 9.95
C SER A 353 -1.53 -9.13 10.56
N LYS A 354 -1.37 -8.79 11.83
CA LYS A 354 -2.26 -7.85 12.55
C LYS A 354 -1.54 -6.56 12.91
N ALA A 355 -2.08 -5.44 12.45
CA ALA A 355 -1.67 -4.11 12.86
C ALA A 355 -1.96 -3.86 14.36
N PRO A 356 -1.17 -3.03 15.08
CA PRO A 356 -1.42 -2.65 16.46
C PRO A 356 -2.84 -2.13 16.73
N ILE A 357 -3.37 -1.31 15.81
CA ILE A 357 -4.76 -0.79 15.90
C ILE A 357 -5.81 -1.91 15.84
N ALA A 358 -5.54 -3.00 15.11
CA ALA A 358 -6.43 -4.16 15.07
C ALA A 358 -6.39 -4.95 16.38
N LYS A 359 -5.20 -5.13 16.98
CA LYS A 359 -5.04 -5.77 18.29
C LYS A 359 -5.81 -4.99 19.39
N LEU A 360 -5.79 -3.64 19.33
CA LEU A 360 -6.56 -2.79 20.23
C LEU A 360 -8.08 -2.96 20.04
N ALA A 361 -8.56 -2.96 18.80
CA ALA A 361 -9.97 -3.15 18.47
C ALA A 361 -10.49 -4.52 18.96
N ASP A 362 -9.70 -5.57 18.79
CA ASP A 362 -10.03 -6.92 19.28
C ASP A 362 -10.11 -6.99 20.80
N LYS A 363 -9.19 -6.31 21.52
CA LYS A 363 -9.22 -6.21 22.99
C LYS A 363 -10.48 -5.51 23.48
N VAL A 364 -10.85 -4.39 22.83
CA VAL A 364 -12.11 -3.67 23.15
C VAL A 364 -13.32 -4.57 22.92
N SER A 365 -13.38 -5.28 21.78
CA SER A 365 -14.46 -6.21 21.44
C SER A 365 -14.63 -7.33 22.48
N GLY A 366 -13.53 -7.84 23.01
CA GLY A 366 -13.55 -8.90 24.02
C GLY A 366 -14.15 -8.48 25.38
N VAL A 367 -14.06 -7.20 25.73
CA VAL A 367 -14.65 -6.63 26.95
C VAL A 367 -16.09 -6.16 26.71
N PHE A 368 -16.40 -5.72 25.51
CA PHE A 368 -17.66 -5.07 25.14
C PHE A 368 -18.88 -6.00 25.37
N VAL A 369 -18.81 -7.25 24.94
CA VAL A 369 -19.95 -8.19 25.02
C VAL A 369 -20.36 -8.49 26.48
N PRO A 370 -19.44 -8.83 27.43
CA PRO A 370 -19.79 -8.96 28.84
C PRO A 370 -20.40 -7.69 29.44
N VAL A 371 -19.86 -6.52 29.12
CA VAL A 371 -20.37 -5.23 29.59
C VAL A 371 -21.82 -5.00 29.15
N VAL A 372 -22.12 -5.28 27.89
CA VAL A 372 -23.47 -5.13 27.33
C VAL A 372 -24.48 -6.07 28.02
N ILE A 373 -24.12 -7.33 28.26
CA ILE A 373 -24.99 -8.28 28.99
C ILE A 373 -25.27 -7.71 30.38
N THR A 374 -24.27 -7.17 31.04
CA THR A 374 -24.44 -6.56 32.37
C THR A 374 -25.36 -5.34 32.33
N ILE A 375 -25.18 -4.45 31.35
CA ILE A 375 -26.05 -3.27 31.14
C ILE A 375 -27.48 -3.72 30.87
N SER A 376 -27.68 -4.73 30.04
CA SER A 376 -29.01 -5.28 29.74
C SER A 376 -29.71 -5.80 31.03
N LEU A 377 -29.00 -6.59 31.83
CA LEU A 377 -29.54 -7.09 33.10
C LEU A 377 -29.88 -5.95 34.09
N ILE A 378 -28.97 -4.98 34.20
CA ILE A 378 -29.21 -3.80 35.09
C ILE A 378 -30.44 -3.04 34.59
N ALA A 379 -30.57 -2.79 33.30
CA ALA A 379 -31.72 -2.08 32.73
C ALA A 379 -33.04 -2.82 33.00
N VAL A 380 -33.08 -4.14 32.82
CA VAL A 380 -34.26 -4.97 33.16
C VAL A 380 -34.63 -4.80 34.61
N VAL A 381 -33.68 -4.91 35.55
CA VAL A 381 -33.92 -4.77 36.98
C VAL A 381 -34.40 -3.35 37.32
N VAL A 382 -33.81 -2.31 36.79
CA VAL A 382 -34.19 -0.92 37.00
C VAL A 382 -35.64 -0.66 36.59
N TRP A 383 -36.03 -1.10 35.39
CA TRP A 383 -37.38 -0.90 34.88
C TRP A 383 -38.46 -1.68 35.71
N LEU A 384 -38.10 -2.89 36.20
CA LEU A 384 -38.96 -3.63 37.12
C LEU A 384 -39.12 -2.89 38.44
N LEU A 385 -38.05 -2.32 39.03
CA LEU A 385 -38.08 -1.55 40.25
C LEU A 385 -38.89 -0.24 40.11
N LEU A 386 -38.88 0.35 38.87
CA LEU A 386 -39.71 1.53 38.57
C LEU A 386 -41.22 1.18 38.41
N GLY A 387 -41.62 -0.10 38.57
CA GLY A 387 -43.01 -0.54 38.52
C GLY A 387 -43.57 -0.82 37.12
N TYR A 388 -42.70 -0.84 36.11
CA TYR A 388 -43.10 -1.24 34.77
C TYR A 388 -43.26 -2.78 34.67
N GLY A 389 -44.14 -3.24 33.80
CA GLY A 389 -44.40 -4.68 33.64
C GLY A 389 -43.18 -5.46 33.15
N PHE A 390 -43.16 -6.76 33.42
CA PHE A 390 -42.08 -7.67 33.00
C PHE A 390 -41.86 -7.63 31.50
N GLU A 391 -42.92 -7.50 30.72
CA GLU A 391 -42.93 -7.41 29.28
C GLU A 391 -42.10 -6.21 28.78
N PHE A 392 -42.34 -5.04 29.37
CA PHE A 392 -41.64 -3.81 29.06
C PHE A 392 -40.15 -3.92 29.38
N ALA A 393 -39.83 -4.37 30.61
CA ALA A 393 -38.44 -4.54 31.06
C ALA A 393 -37.67 -5.55 30.16
N LEU A 394 -38.29 -6.68 29.81
CA LEU A 394 -37.71 -7.69 28.95
C LEU A 394 -37.46 -7.15 27.56
N SER A 395 -38.41 -6.39 26.98
CA SER A 395 -38.27 -5.75 25.68
C SER A 395 -37.07 -4.79 25.64
N ILE A 396 -36.85 -4.00 26.71
CA ILE A 396 -35.69 -3.13 26.87
C ILE A 396 -34.39 -3.97 26.88
N GLY A 397 -34.37 -5.04 27.69
CA GLY A 397 -33.21 -5.93 27.74
C GLY A 397 -32.86 -6.56 26.38
N ILE A 398 -33.84 -7.06 25.66
CA ILE A 398 -33.66 -7.62 24.30
C ILE A 398 -33.15 -6.54 23.36
N SER A 399 -33.72 -5.33 23.39
CA SER A 399 -33.31 -4.21 22.53
C SER A 399 -31.83 -3.85 22.72
N ILE A 400 -31.36 -3.79 23.98
CA ILE A 400 -29.95 -3.54 24.32
C ILE A 400 -29.05 -4.64 23.74
N LEU A 401 -29.42 -5.93 23.96
CA LEU A 401 -28.61 -7.05 23.47
C LEU A 401 -28.48 -7.05 21.94
N VAL A 402 -29.58 -6.74 21.25
CA VAL A 402 -29.64 -6.78 19.78
C VAL A 402 -28.83 -5.63 19.14
N ILE A 403 -29.06 -4.37 19.61
CA ILE A 403 -28.40 -3.20 19.00
C ILE A 403 -26.89 -3.19 19.27
N SER A 404 -26.46 -3.83 20.35
CA SER A 404 -25.07 -3.78 20.82
C SER A 404 -24.13 -4.75 20.10
N CYS A 405 -24.53 -5.35 19.00
CA CYS A 405 -23.63 -6.24 18.27
C CYS A 405 -22.46 -5.49 17.62
N PRO A 406 -21.19 -5.76 17.98
CA PRO A 406 -20.04 -5.11 17.38
C PRO A 406 -19.63 -5.78 16.05
N CYS A 407 -20.58 -6.12 15.18
CA CYS A 407 -20.36 -6.91 13.96
C CYS A 407 -19.40 -6.23 12.99
N ALA A 408 -19.55 -4.91 12.82
CA ALA A 408 -18.73 -4.11 11.92
C ALA A 408 -17.28 -3.94 12.40
N LEU A 409 -17.04 -3.99 13.73
CA LEU A 409 -15.73 -3.77 14.33
C LEU A 409 -14.69 -4.81 13.88
N GLY A 410 -15.10 -6.09 13.79
CA GLY A 410 -14.21 -7.17 13.33
C GLY A 410 -13.79 -7.06 11.87
N LEU A 411 -14.50 -6.28 11.06
CA LEU A 411 -14.20 -6.07 9.64
C LEU A 411 -13.48 -4.74 9.37
N ALA A 412 -13.58 -3.79 10.29
CA ALA A 412 -13.13 -2.41 10.09
C ALA A 412 -11.65 -2.29 9.66
N THR A 413 -10.77 -2.99 10.37
CA THR A 413 -9.33 -2.96 10.12
C THR A 413 -8.88 -3.95 9.04
N PRO A 414 -9.22 -5.26 9.12
CA PRO A 414 -8.69 -6.22 8.15
C PRO A 414 -9.13 -5.95 6.72
N THR A 415 -10.36 -5.48 6.51
CA THR A 415 -10.85 -5.16 5.16
C THR A 415 -10.09 -3.98 4.54
N ALA A 416 -9.82 -2.93 5.32
CA ALA A 416 -9.06 -1.77 4.84
C ALA A 416 -7.60 -2.13 4.54
N ILE A 417 -6.95 -2.95 5.38
CA ILE A 417 -5.60 -3.45 5.14
C ILE A 417 -5.57 -4.27 3.85
N MET A 418 -6.46 -5.24 3.68
CA MET A 418 -6.50 -6.10 2.50
C MET A 418 -6.70 -5.30 1.20
N VAL A 419 -7.63 -4.33 1.19
CA VAL A 419 -7.85 -3.47 0.02
C VAL A 419 -6.65 -2.55 -0.20
N GLY A 420 -6.06 -2.01 0.87
CA GLY A 420 -4.90 -1.12 0.81
C GLY A 420 -3.64 -1.81 0.31
N THR A 421 -3.28 -2.97 0.86
CA THR A 421 -2.13 -3.76 0.40
C THR A 421 -2.32 -4.27 -1.03
N GLY A 422 -3.53 -4.72 -1.38
CA GLY A 422 -3.85 -5.10 -2.76
C GLY A 422 -3.74 -3.91 -3.72
N LYS A 423 -4.15 -2.70 -3.32
CA LYS A 423 -3.96 -1.49 -4.12
C LYS A 423 -2.48 -1.09 -4.22
N GLY A 424 -1.71 -1.26 -3.14
CA GLY A 424 -0.26 -1.09 -3.15
C GLY A 424 0.40 -1.99 -4.19
N ALA A 425 0.13 -3.29 -4.12
CA ALA A 425 0.69 -4.30 -5.02
C ALA A 425 0.40 -3.99 -6.50
N THR A 426 -0.83 -3.55 -6.84
CA THR A 426 -1.17 -3.14 -8.22
C THR A 426 -0.48 -1.84 -8.67
N ASN A 427 0.20 -1.12 -7.79
CA ASN A 427 1.04 0.04 -8.12
C ASN A 427 2.55 -0.27 -7.93
N GLY A 428 2.94 -1.54 -7.81
CA GLY A 428 4.33 -1.93 -7.60
C GLY A 428 4.86 -1.67 -6.18
N ILE A 429 3.98 -1.45 -5.20
CA ILE A 429 4.34 -1.21 -3.79
C ILE A 429 3.94 -2.43 -2.97
N LEU A 430 4.91 -3.25 -2.58
CA LEU A 430 4.70 -4.47 -1.82
C LEU A 430 4.94 -4.21 -0.33
N ILE A 431 3.91 -4.40 0.47
CA ILE A 431 3.94 -4.18 1.92
C ILE A 431 3.94 -5.53 2.59
N LYS A 432 4.95 -5.85 3.40
CA LYS A 432 5.12 -7.18 4.01
C LYS A 432 4.27 -7.42 5.25
N SER A 433 3.84 -6.35 5.93
CA SER A 433 3.04 -6.51 7.15
C SER A 433 2.04 -5.37 7.35
N ALA A 434 0.96 -5.66 8.07
CA ALA A 434 0.00 -4.66 8.49
C ALA A 434 0.62 -3.65 9.49
N GLU A 435 1.64 -4.07 10.23
CA GLU A 435 2.39 -3.21 11.14
C GLU A 435 3.23 -2.20 10.37
N ALA A 436 3.95 -2.63 9.32
CA ALA A 436 4.68 -1.74 8.42
C ALA A 436 3.73 -0.69 7.78
N LEU A 437 2.54 -1.13 7.33
CA LEU A 437 1.52 -0.24 6.79
C LEU A 437 1.04 0.77 7.84
N GLU A 438 0.87 0.35 9.11
CA GLU A 438 0.48 1.26 10.18
C GLU A 438 1.61 2.21 10.55
N THR A 439 2.86 1.73 10.64
CA THR A 439 3.99 2.55 11.05
C THR A 439 4.34 3.61 10.01
N ALA A 440 4.24 3.27 8.73
CA ALA A 440 4.57 4.17 7.63
C ALA A 440 3.73 5.47 7.60
N HIS A 441 2.52 5.49 8.20
CA HIS A 441 1.71 6.72 8.25
C HIS A 441 2.25 7.76 9.25
N ASN A 442 3.04 7.33 10.23
CA ASN A 442 3.59 8.18 11.31
C ASN A 442 5.05 8.59 11.07
N ILE A 443 5.64 8.26 9.93
CA ILE A 443 7.01 8.64 9.60
C ILE A 443 7.12 10.16 9.54
N ASP A 444 8.10 10.70 10.23
CA ASP A 444 8.45 12.12 10.26
C ASP A 444 9.83 12.40 9.64
N THR A 445 10.66 11.37 9.47
CA THR A 445 11.98 11.47 8.87
C THR A 445 12.22 10.34 7.89
N VAL A 446 12.57 10.66 6.64
CA VAL A 446 12.99 9.70 5.62
C VAL A 446 14.48 9.84 5.40
N VAL A 447 15.20 8.76 5.57
CA VAL A 447 16.63 8.66 5.31
C VAL A 447 16.83 7.94 3.98
N LEU A 448 17.50 8.59 3.04
CA LEU A 448 17.76 8.08 1.69
C LEU A 448 19.23 7.71 1.55
N ASP A 449 19.53 6.52 1.08
CA ASP A 449 20.86 6.27 0.53
C ASP A 449 21.07 7.12 -0.74
N LYS A 450 22.31 7.44 -1.07
CA LYS A 450 22.61 8.19 -2.31
C LYS A 450 22.57 7.27 -3.53
N THR A 451 23.45 6.27 -3.52
CA THR A 451 23.77 5.46 -4.70
C THR A 451 22.63 4.47 -5.02
N GLY A 452 22.16 4.45 -6.27
CA GLY A 452 21.04 3.57 -6.68
C GLY A 452 19.67 4.03 -6.19
N THR A 453 19.60 4.85 -5.13
CA THR A 453 18.36 5.37 -4.53
C THR A 453 18.03 6.78 -5.04
N ILE A 454 18.86 7.80 -4.72
CA ILE A 454 18.71 9.16 -5.25
C ILE A 454 19.27 9.27 -6.67
N THR A 455 20.37 8.55 -6.92
CA THR A 455 21.09 8.50 -8.20
C THR A 455 20.81 7.21 -8.94
N GLN A 456 21.23 7.11 -10.20
CA GLN A 456 21.02 5.92 -11.03
C GLN A 456 21.81 4.68 -10.55
N GLY A 457 22.91 4.92 -9.79
CA GLY A 457 23.79 3.86 -9.29
C GLY A 457 24.82 3.38 -10.31
N THR A 458 24.74 3.88 -11.55
CA THR A 458 25.69 3.61 -12.62
C THR A 458 26.36 4.91 -13.03
N PRO A 459 27.69 5.06 -12.87
CA PRO A 459 28.40 6.23 -13.35
C PRO A 459 28.27 6.37 -14.86
N VAL A 460 28.12 7.60 -15.34
CA VAL A 460 28.09 7.92 -16.77
C VAL A 460 29.01 9.09 -17.10
N VAL A 461 29.46 9.19 -18.34
CA VAL A 461 30.23 10.34 -18.83
C VAL A 461 29.30 11.56 -18.91
N THR A 462 29.62 12.61 -18.14
CA THR A 462 28.79 13.83 -18.07
C THR A 462 29.38 15.00 -18.87
N ASN A 463 30.71 15.12 -18.94
CA ASN A 463 31.39 16.20 -19.64
C ASN A 463 32.68 15.68 -20.25
N MET A 464 33.02 16.19 -21.42
CA MET A 464 34.31 16.00 -22.08
C MET A 464 34.86 17.34 -22.50
N LEU A 465 36.09 17.66 -22.06
CA LEU A 465 36.81 18.85 -22.46
C LEU A 465 38.11 18.45 -23.11
N CYS A 466 38.30 18.89 -24.34
CA CYS A 466 39.48 18.57 -25.14
C CYS A 466 40.45 19.76 -25.17
N LYS A 467 41.75 19.45 -25.29
CA LYS A 467 42.77 20.42 -25.67
C LYS A 467 42.47 20.94 -27.08
N GLU A 468 42.82 22.18 -27.33
CA GLU A 468 42.72 22.81 -28.67
C GLU A 468 43.42 21.95 -29.72
N GLY A 469 42.71 21.58 -30.79
CA GLY A 469 43.17 20.67 -31.86
C GLY A 469 42.88 19.19 -31.67
N ILE A 470 42.29 18.76 -30.55
CA ILE A 470 41.86 17.37 -30.32
C ILE A 470 40.33 17.29 -30.41
N HIS A 471 39.81 16.32 -31.20
CA HIS A 471 38.37 16.07 -31.29
C HIS A 471 37.86 15.20 -30.12
N SER A 472 36.63 15.44 -29.68
CA SER A 472 36.01 14.66 -28.59
C SER A 472 35.97 13.16 -28.86
N LYS A 473 35.73 12.75 -30.08
CA LYS A 473 35.76 11.33 -30.49
C LYS A 473 37.15 10.70 -30.37
N GLU A 474 38.20 11.47 -30.65
CA GLU A 474 39.58 11.00 -30.52
C GLU A 474 39.95 10.85 -29.03
N LEU A 475 39.61 11.84 -28.20
CA LEU A 475 39.80 11.76 -26.77
C LEU A 475 39.06 10.53 -26.18
N LEU A 476 37.78 10.35 -26.55
CA LEU A 476 36.96 9.24 -26.06
C LEU A 476 37.49 7.88 -26.51
N GLN A 477 37.97 7.77 -27.77
CA GLN A 477 38.58 6.56 -28.32
C GLN A 477 39.84 6.16 -27.56
N ILE A 478 40.75 7.11 -27.31
CA ILE A 478 41.99 6.87 -26.54
C ILE A 478 41.66 6.49 -25.12
N ALA A 479 40.75 7.24 -24.47
CA ALA A 479 40.33 7.00 -23.12
C ALA A 479 39.70 5.61 -22.94
N ALA A 480 38.76 5.26 -23.80
CA ALA A 480 38.08 3.98 -23.74
C ALA A 480 39.00 2.79 -24.05
N SER A 481 39.98 2.99 -24.95
CA SER A 481 40.98 1.95 -25.26
C SER A 481 41.87 1.63 -24.07
N LEU A 482 42.26 2.64 -23.25
CA LEU A 482 43.01 2.48 -22.01
C LEU A 482 42.13 1.83 -20.92
N GLU A 483 40.94 2.38 -20.72
CA GLU A 483 40.01 1.98 -19.62
C GLU A 483 39.40 0.61 -19.85
N LYS A 484 39.34 0.10 -21.09
CA LYS A 484 38.86 -1.26 -21.39
C LYS A 484 39.63 -2.36 -20.65
N LEU A 485 40.86 -2.09 -20.24
CA LEU A 485 41.70 -3.02 -19.48
C LEU A 485 41.62 -2.79 -17.95
N SER A 486 40.84 -1.81 -17.51
CA SER A 486 40.68 -1.43 -16.12
C SER A 486 39.43 -2.07 -15.53
N GLU A 487 39.52 -2.59 -14.31
CA GLU A 487 38.36 -3.14 -13.56
C GLU A 487 37.64 -2.06 -12.73
N HIS A 488 37.98 -0.79 -12.92
CA HIS A 488 37.40 0.28 -12.11
C HIS A 488 35.99 0.67 -12.61
N PRO A 489 34.96 0.88 -11.74
CA PRO A 489 33.59 1.22 -12.17
C PRO A 489 33.49 2.49 -13.05
N LEU A 490 34.45 3.45 -12.95
CA LEU A 490 34.49 4.63 -13.81
C LEU A 490 34.96 4.31 -15.23
N ALA A 491 35.72 3.22 -15.40
CA ALA A 491 36.18 2.75 -16.70
C ALA A 491 35.00 2.28 -17.55
N ASP A 492 34.07 1.52 -16.95
CA ASP A 492 32.88 1.01 -17.62
C ASP A 492 32.04 2.15 -18.22
N ALA A 493 31.96 3.30 -17.56
CA ALA A 493 31.24 4.47 -18.04
C ALA A 493 31.83 5.02 -19.34
N ILE A 494 33.16 5.08 -19.42
CA ILE A 494 33.87 5.60 -20.57
C ILE A 494 33.82 4.61 -21.75
N VAL A 495 33.98 3.32 -21.46
CA VAL A 495 33.89 2.25 -22.46
C VAL A 495 32.48 2.20 -23.05
N THR A 496 31.46 2.21 -22.19
CA THR A 496 30.04 2.20 -22.62
C THR A 496 29.71 3.41 -23.51
N GLU A 497 30.24 4.61 -23.18
CA GLU A 497 29.99 5.80 -23.98
C GLU A 497 30.68 5.71 -25.37
N ALA A 498 31.90 5.14 -25.42
CA ALA A 498 32.59 4.90 -26.68
C ALA A 498 31.87 3.84 -27.56
N GLU A 499 31.30 2.81 -26.96
CA GLU A 499 30.51 1.80 -27.67
C GLU A 499 29.21 2.39 -28.25
N LYS A 500 28.52 3.27 -27.51
CA LYS A 500 27.35 4.01 -27.99
C LYS A 500 27.68 4.90 -29.21
N GLU A 501 28.86 5.56 -29.18
CA GLU A 501 29.34 6.36 -30.29
C GLU A 501 29.89 5.51 -31.49
N GLY A 502 29.89 4.19 -31.36
CA GLY A 502 30.35 3.26 -32.38
C GLY A 502 31.85 3.30 -32.62
N LEU A 503 32.65 3.68 -31.62
CA LEU A 503 34.09 3.82 -31.76
C LEU A 503 34.79 2.46 -31.65
N SER A 504 35.78 2.20 -32.51
CA SER A 504 36.67 1.04 -32.43
C SER A 504 37.80 1.28 -31.42
N PHE A 505 38.12 0.27 -30.62
CA PHE A 505 39.19 0.35 -29.62
C PHE A 505 40.55 0.17 -30.29
N LEU A 506 41.53 0.98 -29.85
CA LEU A 506 42.91 0.91 -30.25
C LEU A 506 43.67 -0.16 -29.45
N PRO A 507 44.66 -0.87 -30.03
CA PRO A 507 45.47 -1.81 -29.29
C PRO A 507 46.36 -1.09 -28.28
N VAL A 508 46.30 -1.55 -27.01
CA VAL A 508 47.12 -1.02 -25.91
C VAL A 508 48.14 -2.05 -25.49
N SER A 509 49.38 -1.62 -25.34
CA SER A 509 50.49 -2.43 -24.85
C SER A 509 51.06 -1.85 -23.56
N ASP A 510 51.87 -2.63 -22.82
CA ASP A 510 52.52 -2.27 -21.57
C ASP A 510 51.60 -1.59 -20.54
N PHE A 511 50.37 -2.12 -20.42
CA PHE A 511 49.36 -1.64 -19.48
C PHE A 511 49.86 -1.81 -18.03
N LYS A 512 49.79 -0.73 -17.23
CA LYS A 512 50.13 -0.72 -15.82
C LYS A 512 49.10 0.10 -15.03
N GLN A 513 48.60 -0.47 -13.96
CA GLN A 513 47.76 0.23 -13.00
C GLN A 513 48.62 0.79 -11.87
N ILE A 514 48.48 2.10 -11.57
CA ILE A 514 49.11 2.79 -10.44
C ILE A 514 48.08 2.98 -9.34
N PRO A 515 48.15 2.23 -8.24
CA PRO A 515 47.16 2.29 -7.19
C PRO A 515 46.88 3.70 -6.68
N GLY A 516 45.58 4.09 -6.67
CA GLY A 516 45.13 5.41 -6.18
C GLY A 516 45.46 6.61 -7.08
N GLN A 517 46.04 6.38 -8.27
CA GLN A 517 46.37 7.45 -9.21
C GLN A 517 45.76 7.27 -10.60
N GLY A 518 45.79 6.09 -11.17
CA GLY A 518 45.24 5.79 -12.49
C GLY A 518 45.99 4.69 -13.24
N ILE A 519 45.95 4.74 -14.56
CA ILE A 519 46.52 3.76 -15.45
C ILE A 519 47.45 4.38 -16.48
N VAL A 520 48.41 3.60 -16.94
CA VAL A 520 49.39 3.93 -17.97
C VAL A 520 49.46 2.82 -19.01
N GLY A 521 49.55 3.16 -20.27
CA GLY A 521 49.69 2.18 -21.35
C GLY A 521 50.25 2.87 -22.59
N TRP A 522 50.60 2.08 -23.62
CA TRP A 522 51.06 2.57 -24.92
C TRP A 522 50.03 2.33 -25.99
N ILE A 523 49.76 3.38 -26.77
CA ILE A 523 48.92 3.30 -27.97
C ILE A 523 49.77 3.74 -29.17
N GLY A 524 50.14 2.78 -30.03
CA GLY A 524 51.18 2.99 -31.03
C GLY A 524 52.54 3.30 -30.39
N ASP A 525 53.20 4.41 -30.77
CA ASP A 525 54.47 4.82 -30.24
C ASP A 525 54.36 5.82 -29.05
N ASP A 526 53.12 6.19 -28.66
CA ASP A 526 52.88 7.19 -27.64
C ASP A 526 52.52 6.56 -26.28
N THR A 527 53.16 7.07 -25.23
CA THR A 527 52.73 6.78 -23.84
C THR A 527 51.43 7.53 -23.55
N CYS A 528 50.41 6.78 -23.13
CA CYS A 528 49.11 7.31 -22.72
C CYS A 528 48.89 7.13 -21.24
N LEU A 529 48.34 8.16 -20.58
CA LEU A 529 47.99 8.14 -19.15
C LEU A 529 46.52 8.49 -18.97
N ALA A 530 45.85 7.78 -18.06
CA ALA A 530 44.52 8.09 -17.65
C ALA A 530 44.41 8.05 -16.11
N GLY A 531 43.96 9.13 -15.46
CA GLY A 531 43.85 9.11 -14.01
C GLY A 531 43.58 10.48 -13.38
N ASN A 532 43.84 10.57 -12.09
CA ASN A 532 43.61 11.78 -11.34
C ASN A 532 44.74 12.82 -11.52
N ARG A 533 44.55 14.01 -10.97
CA ARG A 533 45.56 15.11 -11.02
C ARG A 533 46.95 14.69 -10.55
N ARG A 534 47.03 13.84 -9.50
CA ARG A 534 48.33 13.38 -8.95
C ARG A 534 49.17 12.60 -9.96
N LEU A 535 48.50 11.77 -10.79
CA LEU A 535 49.19 11.04 -11.85
C LEU A 535 49.78 11.97 -12.89
N ILE A 536 49.04 13.00 -13.28
CA ILE A 536 49.48 13.98 -14.29
C ILE A 536 50.68 14.83 -13.77
N GLU A 537 50.58 15.31 -12.55
CA GLU A 537 51.64 16.07 -11.90
C GLU A 537 52.91 15.25 -11.64
N ALA A 538 52.79 13.98 -11.20
CA ALA A 538 53.91 13.08 -10.97
C ALA A 538 54.69 12.73 -12.25
N ASN A 539 54.05 12.82 -13.44
CA ASN A 539 54.72 12.66 -14.73
C ASN A 539 55.18 13.98 -15.34
N GLY A 540 55.18 15.09 -14.60
CA GLY A 540 55.68 16.40 -15.04
C GLY A 540 54.84 17.07 -16.13
N ILE A 541 53.59 16.64 -16.34
CA ILE A 541 52.71 17.15 -17.39
C ILE A 541 52.04 18.43 -16.91
N GLN A 542 52.26 19.52 -17.63
CA GLN A 542 51.61 20.80 -17.37
C GLN A 542 50.18 20.79 -17.96
N GLY A 543 49.17 20.89 -17.10
CA GLY A 543 47.77 20.79 -17.54
C GLY A 543 47.04 22.12 -17.76
N GLY A 544 47.64 23.26 -17.36
CA GLY A 544 47.10 24.60 -17.58
C GLY A 544 45.60 24.72 -17.21
N ALA A 545 44.80 25.33 -18.07
CA ALA A 545 43.38 25.57 -17.85
C ALA A 545 42.53 24.26 -17.72
N LEU A 546 42.93 23.14 -18.31
CA LEU A 546 42.18 21.88 -18.21
C LEU A 546 42.20 21.28 -16.80
N LEU A 547 43.32 21.46 -16.04
CA LEU A 547 43.35 21.00 -14.63
C LEU A 547 42.45 21.85 -13.75
N GLN A 548 42.39 23.16 -13.98
CA GLN A 548 41.50 24.05 -13.24
C GLN A 548 40.00 23.72 -13.54
N LEU A 549 39.68 23.56 -14.80
CA LEU A 549 38.32 23.17 -15.22
C LEU A 549 37.89 21.78 -14.65
N GLY A 550 38.80 20.83 -14.55
CA GLY A 550 38.57 19.56 -13.88
C GLY A 550 38.26 19.73 -12.38
N GLU A 551 38.97 20.66 -11.71
CA GLU A 551 38.67 20.98 -10.30
C GLU A 551 37.31 21.65 -10.12
N GLU A 552 36.91 22.53 -11.02
CA GLU A 552 35.56 23.09 -11.03
C GLU A 552 34.50 22.01 -11.17
N MET A 553 34.69 21.04 -12.06
CA MET A 553 33.79 19.86 -12.19
C MET A 553 33.77 19.03 -10.92
N ALA A 554 34.90 18.90 -10.21
CA ALA A 554 34.93 18.19 -8.92
C ALA A 554 34.12 18.90 -7.81
N VAL A 555 34.08 20.24 -7.85
CA VAL A 555 33.22 21.03 -6.95
C VAL A 555 31.74 20.79 -7.22
N ASP A 556 31.36 20.48 -8.48
CA ASP A 556 30.02 20.13 -8.90
C ASP A 556 29.66 18.65 -8.64
N GLY A 557 30.50 17.91 -7.90
CA GLY A 557 30.26 16.53 -7.51
C GLY A 557 30.61 15.50 -8.56
N LYS A 558 31.31 15.87 -9.64
CA LYS A 558 31.78 14.95 -10.68
C LYS A 558 33.19 14.45 -10.39
N THR A 559 33.56 13.32 -11.00
CA THR A 559 34.92 12.77 -10.89
C THR A 559 35.66 13.05 -12.20
N PRO A 560 36.58 14.04 -12.23
CA PRO A 560 37.39 14.33 -13.40
C PRO A 560 38.50 13.30 -13.54
N LEU A 561 38.59 12.67 -14.73
CA LEU A 561 39.68 11.82 -15.17
C LEU A 561 40.44 12.56 -16.24
N PHE A 562 41.76 12.73 -16.03
CA PHE A 562 42.65 13.43 -16.93
C PHE A 562 43.36 12.45 -17.86
N PHE A 563 43.41 12.78 -19.13
CA PHE A 563 44.00 11.96 -20.19
C PHE A 563 45.18 12.69 -20.84
N ALA A 564 46.30 11.98 -20.91
CA ALA A 564 47.50 12.54 -21.56
C ALA A 564 48.09 11.57 -22.58
N ARG A 565 48.70 12.08 -23.63
CA ARG A 565 49.36 11.34 -24.70
C ARG A 565 50.68 12.01 -25.06
N GLY A 566 51.76 11.22 -25.20
CA GLY A 566 53.07 11.75 -25.55
C GLY A 566 53.60 12.88 -24.67
N GLY A 567 53.30 12.83 -23.32
CA GLY A 567 53.72 13.83 -22.37
C GLY A 567 52.89 15.13 -22.34
N GLN A 568 51.78 15.18 -23.07
CA GLN A 568 50.89 16.33 -23.09
C GLN A 568 49.46 15.96 -22.64
N LEU A 569 48.84 16.81 -21.87
CA LEU A 569 47.45 16.66 -21.49
C LEU A 569 46.56 16.90 -22.70
N ILE A 570 45.76 15.89 -23.12
CA ILE A 570 44.89 15.93 -24.30
C ILE A 570 43.43 16.27 -23.92
N GLY A 571 43.02 16.00 -22.69
CA GLY A 571 41.64 16.31 -22.26
C GLY A 571 41.31 15.83 -20.86
N VAL A 572 40.09 16.15 -20.44
CA VAL A 572 39.47 15.67 -19.20
C VAL A 572 38.07 15.15 -19.49
N ILE A 573 37.76 13.98 -18.95
CA ILE A 573 36.44 13.36 -19.00
C ILE A 573 35.91 13.33 -17.56
N ALA A 574 34.77 13.93 -17.32
CA ALA A 574 34.11 13.88 -16.03
C ALA A 574 33.04 12.78 -16.02
N VAL A 575 33.11 11.93 -15.03
CA VAL A 575 32.16 10.84 -14.78
C VAL A 575 31.42 11.12 -13.47
N ALA A 576 30.13 10.92 -13.46
CA ALA A 576 29.33 11.06 -12.25
C ALA A 576 28.17 10.06 -12.24
N ASP A 577 27.75 9.71 -11.02
CA ASP A 577 26.50 9.01 -10.79
C ASP A 577 25.37 10.04 -10.78
N VAL A 578 24.53 10.01 -11.83
CA VAL A 578 23.55 11.06 -12.12
C VAL A 578 22.31 10.91 -11.26
N VAL A 579 21.79 12.01 -10.74
CA VAL A 579 20.52 12.07 -10.00
C VAL A 579 19.36 11.61 -10.91
N LYS A 580 18.49 10.73 -10.40
CA LYS A 580 17.29 10.31 -11.13
C LYS A 580 16.37 11.52 -11.38
N PRO A 581 15.70 11.59 -12.53
CA PRO A 581 14.86 12.76 -12.90
C PRO A 581 13.77 13.10 -11.87
N THR A 582 13.22 12.07 -11.22
CA THR A 582 12.12 12.20 -10.25
C THR A 582 12.57 12.48 -8.83
N SER A 583 13.88 12.34 -8.50
CA SER A 583 14.38 12.45 -7.12
C SER A 583 14.09 13.81 -6.47
N ARG A 584 14.29 14.90 -7.22
CA ARG A 584 13.99 16.26 -6.71
C ARG A 584 12.50 16.41 -6.39
N GLN A 585 11.62 15.96 -7.29
CA GLN A 585 10.18 16.00 -7.08
C GLN A 585 9.78 15.17 -5.85
N ALA A 586 10.31 13.95 -5.71
CA ALA A 586 10.03 13.08 -4.58
C ALA A 586 10.41 13.72 -3.23
N VAL A 587 11.59 14.35 -3.15
CA VAL A 587 12.03 15.09 -1.95
C VAL A 587 11.09 16.26 -1.65
N GLN A 588 10.66 17.01 -2.66
CA GLN A 588 9.71 18.11 -2.47
C GLN A 588 8.34 17.61 -1.99
N GLU A 589 7.86 16.47 -2.50
CA GLU A 589 6.60 15.87 -2.04
C GLU A 589 6.68 15.41 -0.59
N LEU A 590 7.79 14.76 -0.19
CA LEU A 590 8.04 14.37 1.20
C LEU A 590 8.07 15.59 2.12
N ALA A 591 8.79 16.66 1.73
CA ALA A 591 8.85 17.91 2.49
C ALA A 591 7.46 18.56 2.65
N ARG A 592 6.61 18.58 1.61
CA ARG A 592 5.21 19.06 1.70
C ARG A 592 4.32 18.22 2.62
N MET A 593 4.65 16.94 2.80
CA MET A 593 3.97 16.09 3.78
C MET A 593 4.45 16.32 5.22
N GLY A 594 5.39 17.28 5.43
CA GLY A 594 5.98 17.60 6.73
C GLY A 594 7.07 16.61 7.17
N ILE A 595 7.66 15.87 6.22
CA ILE A 595 8.66 14.84 6.47
C ILE A 595 10.06 15.41 6.21
N GLU A 596 10.95 15.30 7.20
CA GLU A 596 12.37 15.67 7.06
C GLU A 596 13.07 14.63 6.17
N VAL A 597 13.82 15.09 5.17
CA VAL A 597 14.59 14.20 4.28
C VAL A 597 16.07 14.34 4.56
N VAL A 598 16.72 13.22 4.88
CA VAL A 598 18.16 13.13 5.20
C VAL A 598 18.82 12.21 4.19
N MET A 599 19.93 12.63 3.58
CA MET A 599 20.72 11.78 2.70
C MET A 599 21.91 11.20 3.48
N LEU A 600 22.13 9.88 3.36
CA LEU A 600 23.34 9.18 3.81
C LEU A 600 24.20 8.83 2.60
N THR A 601 25.51 9.02 2.71
CA THR A 601 26.46 8.64 1.66
C THR A 601 27.85 8.38 2.22
N GLY A 602 28.58 7.45 1.59
CA GLY A 602 30.01 7.24 1.82
C GLY A 602 30.90 8.27 1.12
N ASP A 603 30.34 9.11 0.24
CA ASP A 603 31.08 10.14 -0.48
C ASP A 603 31.65 11.20 0.45
N ASN A 604 32.66 11.93 -0.04
CA ASN A 604 33.19 13.09 0.66
C ASN A 604 32.15 14.23 0.79
N ALA A 605 32.37 15.10 1.77
CA ALA A 605 31.42 16.16 2.10
C ALA A 605 31.11 17.13 0.92
N LYS A 606 32.07 17.36 0.01
CA LYS A 606 31.87 18.28 -1.13
C LYS A 606 30.90 17.70 -2.16
N THR A 607 31.12 16.45 -2.57
CA THR A 607 30.22 15.73 -3.48
C THR A 607 28.82 15.59 -2.88
N ALA A 608 28.76 15.24 -1.60
CA ALA A 608 27.50 15.09 -0.88
C ALA A 608 26.71 16.40 -0.83
N GLU A 609 27.37 17.53 -0.59
CA GLU A 609 26.74 18.86 -0.58
C GLU A 609 26.27 19.31 -1.97
N ALA A 610 27.00 18.95 -3.05
CA ALA A 610 26.57 19.22 -4.42
C ALA A 610 25.24 18.51 -4.74
N ILE A 611 25.12 17.22 -4.41
CA ILE A 611 23.88 16.45 -4.59
C ILE A 611 22.77 17.00 -3.70
N ARG A 612 23.09 17.39 -2.45
CA ARG A 612 22.12 18.00 -1.53
C ARG A 612 21.45 19.23 -2.15
N ARG A 613 22.24 20.12 -2.76
CA ARG A 613 21.70 21.33 -3.42
C ARG A 613 20.88 21.00 -4.65
N GLN A 614 21.32 20.02 -5.45
CA GLN A 614 20.61 19.61 -6.66
C GLN A 614 19.24 19.00 -6.37
N VAL A 615 19.13 18.16 -5.35
CA VAL A 615 17.90 17.41 -5.01
C VAL A 615 17.03 18.17 -4.01
N GLY A 616 17.64 18.99 -3.13
CA GLY A 616 16.93 19.79 -2.14
C GLY A 616 16.65 19.07 -0.83
N VAL A 617 17.44 18.04 -0.46
CA VAL A 617 17.31 17.36 0.84
C VAL A 617 17.67 18.29 2.00
N ASN A 618 17.00 18.12 3.15
CA ASN A 618 17.15 18.98 4.31
C ASN A 618 18.55 18.88 4.91
N ARG A 619 19.09 17.68 5.05
CA ARG A 619 20.38 17.40 5.68
C ARG A 619 21.11 16.28 4.96
N VAL A 620 22.44 16.33 4.97
CA VAL A 620 23.32 15.27 4.50
C VAL A 620 24.24 14.80 5.61
N VAL A 621 24.51 13.50 5.65
CA VAL A 621 25.55 12.87 6.46
C VAL A 621 26.48 12.16 5.48
N ALA A 622 27.68 12.73 5.30
CA ALA A 622 28.71 12.26 4.39
C ALA A 622 29.73 11.38 5.11
N GLU A 623 30.57 10.67 4.33
CA GLU A 623 31.68 9.83 4.82
C GLU A 623 31.23 8.72 5.78
N VAL A 624 30.01 8.19 5.58
CA VAL A 624 29.41 7.13 6.41
C VAL A 624 29.83 5.77 5.88
N PHE A 625 30.53 4.98 6.68
CA PHE A 625 30.83 3.59 6.34
C PHE A 625 29.56 2.72 6.38
N PRO A 626 29.46 1.64 5.59
CA PRO A 626 28.30 0.77 5.55
C PRO A 626 27.83 0.30 6.95
N GLN A 627 28.75 -0.08 7.82
CA GLN A 627 28.50 -0.52 9.20
C GLN A 627 27.99 0.61 10.13
N ASP A 628 28.16 1.88 9.75
CA ASP A 628 27.77 3.03 10.56
C ASP A 628 26.41 3.60 10.14
N LYS A 629 25.85 3.17 9.00
CA LYS A 629 24.51 3.58 8.56
C LYS A 629 23.44 3.25 9.60
N GLU A 630 23.51 2.08 10.21
CA GLU A 630 22.60 1.66 11.30
C GLU A 630 22.70 2.58 12.53
N LYS A 631 23.91 3.05 12.87
CA LYS A 631 24.13 3.95 14.01
C LYS A 631 23.46 5.31 13.81
N GLU A 632 23.46 5.82 12.57
CA GLU A 632 22.78 7.10 12.26
C GLU A 632 21.25 6.95 12.37
N ILE A 633 20.66 5.83 11.90
CA ILE A 633 19.25 5.54 12.11
C ILE A 633 18.93 5.51 13.61
N ARG A 634 19.71 4.78 14.40
CA ARG A 634 19.56 4.71 15.87
C ARG A 634 19.69 6.09 16.53
N ARG A 635 20.59 6.94 16.04
CA ARG A 635 20.75 8.30 16.56
C ARG A 635 19.50 9.16 16.36
N LEU A 636 18.89 9.06 15.18
CA LEU A 636 17.65 9.77 14.85
C LEU A 636 16.49 9.26 15.71
N GLN A 637 16.36 7.93 15.86
CA GLN A 637 15.34 7.32 16.70
C GLN A 637 15.48 7.71 18.18
N ASN A 638 16.71 7.76 18.70
CA ASN A 638 16.98 8.23 20.06
C ASN A 638 16.63 9.72 20.25
N GLY A 639 16.64 10.51 19.17
CA GLY A 639 16.12 11.88 19.15
C GLY A 639 14.59 11.98 19.12
N GLY A 640 13.88 10.85 19.24
CA GLY A 640 12.39 10.77 19.25
C GLY A 640 11.77 10.78 17.84
N LYS A 641 12.57 10.63 16.78
CA LYS A 641 12.10 10.59 15.40
C LYS A 641 11.57 9.21 15.00
N LYS A 642 10.52 9.18 14.17
CA LYS A 642 10.05 8.00 13.47
C LYS A 642 10.68 7.95 12.09
N VAL A 643 11.56 6.99 11.88
CA VAL A 643 12.49 6.96 10.75
C VAL A 643 12.12 5.88 9.75
N ALA A 644 11.96 6.27 8.47
CA ALA A 644 12.02 5.33 7.35
C ALA A 644 13.42 5.39 6.73
N MET A 645 14.01 4.21 6.45
CA MET A 645 15.24 4.09 5.66
C MET A 645 14.89 3.58 4.27
N VAL A 646 15.45 4.22 3.23
CA VAL A 646 15.30 3.81 1.83
C VAL A 646 16.67 3.47 1.26
N GLY A 647 16.81 2.28 0.69
CA GLY A 647 18.05 1.80 0.08
C GLY A 647 17.80 0.65 -0.89
N ASP A 648 18.81 0.26 -1.66
CA ASP A 648 18.72 -0.75 -2.73
C ASP A 648 19.77 -1.86 -2.64
N VAL A 649 20.80 -1.70 -1.80
CA VAL A 649 21.97 -2.60 -1.75
C VAL A 649 22.09 -3.37 -0.43
N ILE A 650 22.88 -4.47 -0.46
CA ILE A 650 23.17 -5.32 0.71
C ILE A 650 23.73 -4.51 1.89
N ASN A 651 24.51 -3.47 1.62
CA ASN A 651 25.11 -2.59 2.63
C ASN A 651 24.06 -1.81 3.45
N ASP A 652 22.84 -1.69 2.94
CA ASP A 652 21.75 -0.99 3.61
C ASP A 652 20.89 -1.92 4.49
N ALA A 653 21.01 -3.23 4.32
CA ALA A 653 20.18 -4.21 5.03
C ALA A 653 20.17 -4.03 6.57
N PRO A 654 21.29 -3.77 7.26
CA PRO A 654 21.26 -3.49 8.70
C PRO A 654 20.51 -2.19 9.05
N ALA A 655 20.61 -1.16 8.22
CA ALA A 655 19.93 0.12 8.40
C ALA A 655 18.42 0.01 8.09
N LEU A 656 18.06 -0.73 7.04
CA LEU A 656 16.67 -1.07 6.68
C LEU A 656 15.98 -1.82 7.82
N ALA A 657 16.62 -2.87 8.32
CA ALA A 657 16.08 -3.67 9.43
C ALA A 657 16.00 -2.90 10.76
N ARG A 658 16.85 -1.87 10.95
CA ARG A 658 16.87 -1.04 12.17
C ARG A 658 15.80 0.06 12.15
N ALA A 659 15.47 0.60 11.00
CA ALA A 659 14.50 1.70 10.86
C ALA A 659 13.12 1.30 11.42
N ASP A 660 12.26 2.28 11.72
CA ASP A 660 10.86 2.02 12.06
C ASP A 660 10.11 1.44 10.85
N VAL A 661 10.54 1.81 9.62
CA VAL A 661 10.10 1.21 8.36
C VAL A 661 11.28 1.15 7.40
N GLY A 662 11.69 -0.04 7.02
CA GLY A 662 12.66 -0.26 5.94
C GLY A 662 11.96 -0.29 4.58
N ILE A 663 12.47 0.45 3.60
CA ILE A 663 11.92 0.53 2.23
C ILE A 663 13.02 0.15 1.25
N ALA A 664 12.91 -0.99 0.59
CA ALA A 664 13.79 -1.38 -0.51
C ALA A 664 13.25 -0.79 -1.83
N ILE A 665 14.15 -0.19 -2.65
CA ILE A 665 13.78 0.46 -3.91
C ILE A 665 14.37 -0.29 -5.11
N GLY A 666 13.55 -0.46 -6.16
CA GLY A 666 13.94 -1.19 -7.36
C GLY A 666 13.99 -2.70 -7.14
N ALA A 667 14.43 -3.45 -8.14
CA ALA A 667 14.72 -4.88 -8.00
C ALA A 667 16.03 -5.12 -7.22
N GLY A 668 16.16 -4.48 -6.04
CA GLY A 668 17.33 -4.54 -5.17
C GLY A 668 17.80 -5.97 -4.89
N THR A 669 18.91 -6.11 -4.18
CA THR A 669 19.42 -7.45 -3.81
C THR A 669 18.41 -8.21 -2.96
N ASP A 670 18.37 -9.55 -3.11
CA ASP A 670 17.45 -10.41 -2.34
C ASP A 670 17.56 -10.14 -0.82
N VAL A 671 18.76 -9.83 -0.32
CA VAL A 671 19.02 -9.51 1.10
C VAL A 671 18.38 -8.17 1.51
N ALA A 672 18.45 -7.12 0.68
CA ALA A 672 17.81 -5.85 0.96
C ALA A 672 16.28 -6.00 0.91
N ILE A 673 15.78 -6.76 -0.07
CA ILE A 673 14.35 -7.10 -0.15
C ILE A 673 13.93 -7.86 1.11
N GLU A 674 14.67 -8.84 1.57
CA GLU A 674 14.34 -9.63 2.77
C GLU A 674 14.31 -8.76 4.04
N SER A 675 15.22 -7.80 4.16
CA SER A 675 15.37 -6.92 5.33
C SER A 675 14.37 -5.76 5.40
N ALA A 676 13.74 -5.40 4.27
CA ALA A 676 12.80 -4.28 4.20
C ALA A 676 11.38 -4.68 4.60
N ASP A 677 10.60 -3.71 5.10
CA ASP A 677 9.17 -3.83 5.40
C ASP A 677 8.28 -3.52 4.19
N ILE A 678 8.75 -2.64 3.32
CA ILE A 678 8.09 -2.25 2.07
C ILE A 678 9.09 -2.42 0.92
N VAL A 679 8.65 -3.03 -0.17
CA VAL A 679 9.46 -3.20 -1.37
C VAL A 679 8.80 -2.44 -2.53
N LEU A 680 9.55 -1.57 -3.16
CA LEU A 680 9.14 -0.81 -4.34
C LEU A 680 9.71 -1.51 -5.57
N MET A 681 8.83 -1.98 -6.45
CA MET A 681 9.23 -2.74 -7.66
C MET A 681 9.95 -1.86 -8.67
N LYS A 682 9.64 -0.56 -8.68
CA LYS A 682 10.30 0.43 -9.52
C LYS A 682 11.50 1.04 -8.81
N SER A 683 12.47 1.46 -9.61
CA SER A 683 13.58 2.25 -9.10
C SER A 683 13.27 3.76 -9.09
N ASP A 684 12.04 4.12 -8.69
CA ASP A 684 11.55 5.50 -8.65
C ASP A 684 11.28 5.97 -7.21
N LEU A 685 11.94 7.06 -6.82
CA LEU A 685 11.81 7.63 -5.47
C LEU A 685 10.41 8.21 -5.20
N LEU A 686 9.62 8.53 -6.23
CA LEU A 686 8.22 8.96 -6.08
C LEU A 686 7.34 7.88 -5.45
N ASP A 687 7.68 6.61 -5.62
CA ASP A 687 6.94 5.51 -5.02
C ASP A 687 7.08 5.46 -3.49
N VAL A 688 8.13 6.07 -2.91
CA VAL A 688 8.25 6.27 -1.45
C VAL A 688 7.16 7.23 -0.97
N SER A 689 6.96 8.35 -1.67
CA SER A 689 5.88 9.28 -1.34
C SER A 689 4.51 8.64 -1.50
N THR A 690 4.32 7.83 -2.55
CA THR A 690 3.10 7.07 -2.83
C THR A 690 2.80 6.05 -1.73
N ALA A 691 3.81 5.31 -1.26
CA ALA A 691 3.69 4.33 -0.18
C ALA A 691 3.21 4.99 1.13
N ILE A 692 3.81 6.12 1.49
CA ILE A 692 3.42 6.89 2.68
C ILE A 692 2.01 7.49 2.53
N GLN A 693 1.65 8.03 1.35
CA GLN A 693 0.31 8.53 1.07
C GLN A 693 -0.75 7.42 1.16
N LEU A 694 -0.44 6.23 0.62
CA LEU A 694 -1.31 5.05 0.71
C LEU A 694 -1.51 4.62 2.16
N SER A 695 -0.44 4.53 2.94
CA SER A 695 -0.49 4.23 4.37
C SER A 695 -1.38 5.23 5.12
N LYS A 696 -1.18 6.54 4.93
CA LYS A 696 -2.03 7.60 5.53
C LYS A 696 -3.50 7.46 5.12
N ALA A 697 -3.78 7.09 3.87
CA ALA A 697 -5.14 6.87 3.39
C ALA A 697 -5.80 5.64 4.04
N VAL A 698 -5.07 4.52 4.15
CA VAL A 698 -5.56 3.29 4.79
C VAL A 698 -5.84 3.51 6.26
N ILE A 699 -4.92 4.13 7.00
CA ILE A 699 -5.11 4.40 8.43
C ILE A 699 -6.26 5.38 8.68
N ARG A 700 -6.42 6.40 7.84
CA ARG A 700 -7.60 7.29 7.90
C ARG A 700 -8.89 6.52 7.67
N ASN A 701 -8.90 5.60 6.71
CA ASN A 701 -10.06 4.75 6.42
C ASN A 701 -10.37 3.82 7.60
N ILE A 702 -9.36 3.21 8.24
CA ILE A 702 -9.52 2.38 9.44
C ILE A 702 -10.13 3.21 10.58
N LYS A 703 -9.61 4.40 10.85
CA LYS A 703 -10.14 5.30 11.89
C LYS A 703 -11.62 5.67 11.63
N GLN A 704 -11.98 5.94 10.37
CA GLN A 704 -13.37 6.19 9.97
C GLN A 704 -14.24 4.94 10.17
N ASN A 705 -13.76 3.77 9.78
CA ASN A 705 -14.47 2.51 9.96
C ASN A 705 -14.73 2.22 11.45
N LEU A 706 -13.73 2.40 12.31
CA LEU A 706 -13.87 2.23 13.75
C LEU A 706 -14.85 3.24 14.33
N PHE A 707 -14.78 4.50 13.93
CA PHE A 707 -15.75 5.53 14.34
C PHE A 707 -17.18 5.10 14.01
N TRP A 708 -17.46 4.72 12.77
CA TRP A 708 -18.80 4.27 12.37
C TRP A 708 -19.22 2.97 13.03
N ALA A 709 -18.28 2.06 13.35
CA ALA A 709 -18.59 0.83 14.05
C ALA A 709 -18.98 1.03 15.52
N PHE A 710 -18.57 2.15 16.14
CA PHE A 710 -18.89 2.43 17.54
C PHE A 710 -20.02 3.44 17.73
N ILE A 711 -20.13 4.47 16.89
CA ILE A 711 -21.01 5.61 17.13
C ILE A 711 -22.48 5.20 17.24
N TYR A 712 -22.95 4.26 16.41
CA TYR A 712 -24.33 3.81 16.47
C TYR A 712 -24.62 3.01 17.75
N ASN A 713 -23.65 2.28 18.31
CA ASN A 713 -23.78 1.61 19.61
C ASN A 713 -23.82 2.63 20.76
N ILE A 714 -22.96 3.66 20.73
CA ILE A 714 -22.91 4.71 21.75
C ILE A 714 -24.24 5.47 21.82
N ILE A 715 -24.87 5.72 20.68
CA ILE A 715 -26.18 6.38 20.61
C ILE A 715 -27.31 5.39 20.88
N GLY A 716 -27.23 4.20 20.31
CA GLY A 716 -28.29 3.21 20.32
C GLY A 716 -28.52 2.55 21.69
N ILE A 717 -27.45 2.26 22.44
CA ILE A 717 -27.57 1.60 23.76
C ILE A 717 -28.37 2.46 24.76
N PRO A 718 -28.12 3.77 24.97
CA PRO A 718 -28.94 4.63 25.79
C PRO A 718 -30.40 4.69 25.35
N VAL A 719 -30.66 4.78 24.03
CA VAL A 719 -32.04 4.77 23.50
C VAL A 719 -32.72 3.42 23.78
N ALA A 720 -32.01 2.31 23.52
CA ALA A 720 -32.50 0.97 23.81
C ALA A 720 -32.74 0.72 25.31
N ALA A 721 -31.90 1.31 26.18
CA ALA A 721 -32.06 1.24 27.64
C ALA A 721 -33.28 2.04 28.15
N GLY A 722 -33.97 2.76 27.29
CA GLY A 722 -35.17 3.53 27.65
C GLY A 722 -34.85 4.89 28.30
N LEU A 723 -33.61 5.42 28.18
CA LEU A 723 -33.25 6.74 28.74
C LEU A 723 -34.17 7.87 28.26
N PHE A 724 -34.65 7.77 27.05
CA PHE A 724 -35.52 8.74 26.38
C PHE A 724 -37.01 8.36 26.47
N TYR A 725 -37.36 7.26 27.15
CA TYR A 725 -38.75 6.82 27.28
C TYR A 725 -39.57 7.76 28.20
N LEU A 726 -39.04 8.06 29.36
CA LEU A 726 -39.73 8.95 30.34
C LEU A 726 -39.94 10.37 29.79
N PRO A 727 -38.93 11.04 29.14
CA PRO A 727 -39.13 12.42 28.69
C PRO A 727 -39.83 12.52 27.34
N PHE A 728 -39.76 11.50 26.46
CA PHE A 728 -40.20 11.62 25.05
C PHE A 728 -41.06 10.45 24.56
N ASP A 729 -41.39 9.50 25.43
CA ASP A 729 -42.09 8.24 25.08
C ASP A 729 -41.38 7.45 23.92
N LEU A 730 -40.04 7.62 23.83
CA LEU A 730 -39.23 6.99 22.75
C LEU A 730 -38.71 5.65 23.23
N LYS A 731 -39.32 4.56 22.75
CA LYS A 731 -38.86 3.18 22.95
C LYS A 731 -38.28 2.61 21.68
N LEU A 732 -37.07 2.05 21.78
CA LEU A 732 -36.45 1.38 20.62
C LEU A 732 -37.03 -0.03 20.46
N ASN A 733 -37.59 -0.29 19.26
CA ASN A 733 -37.99 -1.64 18.90
C ASN A 733 -36.77 -2.49 18.54
N PRO A 734 -36.62 -3.74 19.06
CA PRO A 734 -35.51 -4.63 18.75
C PRO A 734 -35.26 -4.83 17.25
N MET A 735 -36.29 -4.80 16.40
CA MET A 735 -36.18 -4.93 14.95
C MET A 735 -35.42 -3.76 14.31
N ILE A 736 -35.67 -2.52 14.78
CA ILE A 736 -34.93 -1.33 14.29
C ILE A 736 -33.45 -1.43 14.66
N GLY A 737 -33.16 -1.94 15.87
CA GLY A 737 -31.80 -2.24 16.32
C GLY A 737 -31.09 -3.24 15.41
N ALA A 738 -31.74 -4.36 15.08
CA ALA A 738 -31.22 -5.39 14.20
C ALA A 738 -30.96 -4.88 12.76
N PHE A 739 -31.88 -4.03 12.26
CA PHE A 739 -31.72 -3.39 10.94
C PHE A 739 -30.52 -2.44 10.90
N ALA A 740 -30.43 -1.51 11.87
CA ALA A 740 -29.31 -0.56 11.98
C ALA A 740 -27.95 -1.27 12.08
N MET A 741 -27.87 -2.35 12.87
CA MET A 741 -26.70 -3.19 13.00
C MET A 741 -26.27 -3.81 11.67
N SER A 742 -27.22 -4.34 10.88
CA SER A 742 -26.93 -4.97 9.60
C SER A 742 -26.35 -3.98 8.59
N PHE A 743 -26.87 -2.74 8.57
CA PHE A 743 -26.35 -1.66 7.70
C PHE A 743 -24.98 -1.14 8.13
N SER A 744 -24.66 -1.15 9.42
CA SER A 744 -23.35 -0.73 9.91
C SER A 744 -22.20 -1.51 9.25
N SER A 745 -22.34 -2.83 9.11
CA SER A 745 -21.34 -3.67 8.42
C SER A 745 -21.20 -3.30 6.93
N VAL A 746 -22.31 -2.97 6.26
CA VAL A 746 -22.29 -2.52 4.86
C VAL A 746 -21.54 -1.19 4.71
N PHE A 747 -21.77 -0.23 5.61
CA PHE A 747 -21.07 1.04 5.59
C PHE A 747 -19.56 0.89 5.75
N VAL A 748 -19.13 0.10 6.73
CA VAL A 748 -17.69 -0.15 6.99
C VAL A 748 -17.01 -0.77 5.78
N VAL A 749 -17.62 -1.80 5.19
CA VAL A 749 -17.03 -2.45 4.02
C VAL A 749 -17.05 -1.54 2.79
N SER A 750 -18.15 -0.82 2.55
CA SER A 750 -18.24 0.13 1.44
C SER A 750 -17.19 1.24 1.56
N ASN A 751 -16.95 1.75 2.77
CA ASN A 751 -15.90 2.72 3.03
C ASN A 751 -14.49 2.13 2.76
N ALA A 752 -14.22 0.89 3.19
CA ALA A 752 -12.96 0.21 2.90
C ALA A 752 -12.74 0.01 1.39
N LEU A 753 -13.77 -0.35 0.64
CA LEU A 753 -13.70 -0.52 -0.81
C LEU A 753 -13.39 0.79 -1.57
N ARG A 754 -13.61 1.97 -0.98
CA ARG A 754 -13.18 3.26 -1.56
C ARG A 754 -11.68 3.34 -1.78
N LEU A 755 -10.87 2.60 -1.01
CA LEU A 755 -9.42 2.54 -1.21
C LEU A 755 -9.02 1.98 -2.58
N ARG A 756 -9.89 1.25 -3.28
CA ARG A 756 -9.65 0.83 -4.67
C ARG A 756 -9.45 2.00 -5.63
N TRP A 757 -10.07 3.15 -5.32
CA TRP A 757 -9.96 4.38 -6.10
C TRP A 757 -8.83 5.30 -5.64
N PHE A 758 -7.99 4.82 -4.74
CA PHE A 758 -6.82 5.59 -4.32
C PHE A 758 -5.95 5.91 -5.54
N LYS A 759 -5.60 7.18 -5.68
CA LYS A 759 -4.60 7.70 -6.61
C LYS A 759 -3.63 8.54 -5.81
N ALA A 760 -2.34 8.32 -5.98
CA ALA A 760 -1.31 9.18 -5.41
C ALA A 760 -1.46 10.60 -5.98
N LYS A 761 -1.23 11.59 -5.13
CA LYS A 761 -1.20 12.99 -5.55
C LYS A 761 0.26 13.35 -5.76
N HIS A 762 0.68 13.40 -7.01
CA HIS A 762 1.97 13.93 -7.39
C HIS A 762 1.86 15.41 -7.73
N LEU A 763 2.96 16.13 -7.53
CA LEU A 763 3.10 17.49 -8.02
C LEU A 763 2.95 17.42 -9.54
N SER A 764 2.00 18.16 -10.11
CA SER A 764 2.02 18.39 -11.55
C SER A 764 3.37 19.01 -11.89
N HIS A 765 4.08 18.43 -12.86
CA HIS A 765 5.19 19.11 -13.49
C HIS A 765 4.65 20.46 -14.00
N THR A 766 4.75 21.50 -13.21
CA THR A 766 5.16 22.77 -13.74
C THR A 766 6.64 22.53 -13.99
N GLU A 767 6.99 22.16 -15.20
CA GLU A 767 8.35 22.28 -15.66
C GLU A 767 8.82 23.68 -15.23
N PRO A 768 9.88 23.81 -14.43
CA PRO A 768 10.76 24.88 -14.70
C PRO A 768 11.38 24.46 -16.03
N ASP A 769 11.09 25.20 -17.07
CA ASP A 769 11.80 25.17 -18.34
C ASP A 769 13.31 25.26 -18.10
N THR A 770 13.94 24.17 -17.72
CA THR A 770 15.36 23.91 -17.78
C THR A 770 15.59 22.41 -17.89
N ALA A 771 14.83 21.73 -18.76
CA ALA A 771 15.38 20.61 -19.47
C ALA A 771 16.27 21.23 -20.56
N GLN A 772 17.42 21.78 -20.17
CA GLN A 772 18.53 21.78 -21.08
C GLN A 772 18.83 20.31 -21.38
N SER A 773 18.33 19.87 -22.53
CA SER A 773 18.84 18.71 -23.22
C SER A 773 20.37 18.80 -23.18
N TYR A 774 21.01 17.92 -22.42
CA TYR A 774 22.43 17.65 -22.59
C TYR A 774 22.60 16.74 -23.82
N ALA A 775 22.10 17.22 -24.96
CA ALA A 775 22.49 16.72 -26.27
C ALA A 775 22.96 17.93 -27.04
N GLU A 776 24.23 17.92 -27.39
CA GLU A 776 24.93 18.81 -28.32
C GLU A 776 25.02 20.29 -27.88
N THR A 777 26.07 20.59 -27.14
CA THR A 777 26.64 21.92 -27.23
C THR A 777 27.59 21.90 -28.44
N PRO A 778 27.20 22.45 -29.62
CA PRO A 778 28.18 22.70 -30.68
C PRO A 778 29.19 23.70 -30.11
N ALA A 779 30.43 23.45 -30.38
CA ALA A 779 31.55 24.33 -30.09
C ALA A 779 31.11 25.79 -30.29
N LYS A 780 31.03 26.55 -29.21
CA LYS A 780 30.69 27.98 -29.25
C LYS A 780 31.87 28.70 -29.88
N LYS A 781 31.76 28.99 -31.17
CA LYS A 781 32.57 29.99 -31.82
C LYS A 781 32.41 31.28 -31.02
N ILE A 782 33.45 31.78 -30.44
CA ILE A 782 33.52 33.09 -29.84
C ILE A 782 33.26 34.11 -30.93
N SER A 783 32.02 34.55 -31.10
CA SER A 783 31.71 35.77 -31.84
C SER A 783 31.55 36.89 -30.84
N LYS A 784 32.30 37.93 -31.02
CA LYS A 784 32.30 39.18 -30.26
C LYS A 784 30.89 39.77 -30.13
N GLY A 785 30.52 40.12 -28.87
CA GLY A 785 29.70 41.28 -28.53
C GLY A 785 28.20 41.11 -28.79
N ALA A 786 27.47 40.58 -27.78
CA ALA A 786 26.14 41.07 -27.46
C ALA A 786 26.18 41.47 -25.99
N ILE A 787 26.09 42.77 -25.73
CA ILE A 787 25.98 43.38 -24.41
C ILE A 787 24.57 43.04 -23.93
N GLU A 788 24.44 42.15 -22.91
CA GLU A 788 23.15 41.98 -22.20
C GLU A 788 22.96 43.24 -21.40
N MET A 789 22.01 44.09 -21.81
CA MET A 789 21.59 45.28 -21.04
C MET A 789 20.37 44.89 -20.18
N GLU A 790 20.48 45.16 -18.90
CA GLU A 790 19.41 45.02 -17.93
C GLU A 790 19.01 46.40 -17.42
N LYS A 791 17.72 46.71 -17.35
CA LYS A 791 17.21 47.95 -16.83
C LYS A 791 16.16 47.67 -15.73
N VAL A 792 16.24 48.44 -14.65
CA VAL A 792 15.31 48.36 -13.53
C VAL A 792 14.49 49.67 -13.50
N LEU A 793 13.17 49.54 -13.63
CA LEU A 793 12.23 50.63 -13.61
C LEU A 793 11.52 50.67 -12.24
N ASN A 794 11.55 51.81 -11.58
CA ASN A 794 10.82 52.06 -10.35
C ASN A 794 9.47 52.67 -10.69
N ILE A 795 8.36 52.01 -10.24
CA ILE A 795 7.00 52.27 -10.69
C ILE A 795 6.10 52.65 -9.50
N GLU A 796 5.50 53.84 -9.52
CA GLU A 796 4.48 54.21 -8.55
C GLU A 796 3.06 53.97 -9.09
N GLY A 797 2.09 53.70 -8.18
CA GLY A 797 0.70 53.42 -8.49
C GLY A 797 0.31 51.98 -8.53
N MET A 798 1.27 51.02 -8.38
CA MET A 798 0.94 49.60 -8.23
C MET A 798 0.47 49.29 -6.81
N VAL A 799 -0.76 48.79 -6.64
CA VAL A 799 -1.36 48.48 -5.32
C VAL A 799 -1.86 47.05 -5.20
N CYS A 800 -1.88 46.27 -6.29
CA CYS A 800 -2.39 44.90 -6.30
C CYS A 800 -1.79 44.07 -7.43
N MET A 801 -1.99 42.73 -7.36
CA MET A 801 -1.48 41.79 -8.36
C MET A 801 -2.02 41.98 -9.77
N ASN A 802 -3.18 42.61 -9.94
CA ASN A 802 -3.69 42.99 -11.27
C ASN A 802 -2.86 44.11 -11.88
N CYS A 803 -2.39 45.07 -11.06
CA CYS A 803 -1.46 46.11 -11.50
C CYS A 803 -0.16 45.52 -12.04
N VAL A 804 0.40 44.53 -11.33
CA VAL A 804 1.59 43.79 -11.77
C VAL A 804 1.40 43.19 -13.14
N LYS A 805 0.24 42.54 -13.38
CA LYS A 805 -0.07 41.93 -14.68
C LYS A 805 -0.23 42.95 -15.81
N HIS A 806 -0.77 44.11 -15.52
CA HIS A 806 -0.92 45.18 -16.53
C HIS A 806 0.45 45.72 -16.93
N VAL A 807 1.33 45.99 -15.95
CA VAL A 807 2.70 46.45 -16.21
C VAL A 807 3.53 45.40 -16.94
N ASP A 808 3.47 44.14 -16.52
CA ASP A 808 4.15 43.02 -17.17
C ASP A 808 3.72 42.89 -18.64
N LYS A 809 2.40 43.00 -18.92
CA LYS A 809 1.86 42.93 -20.27
C LYS A 809 2.33 44.11 -21.12
N ALA A 810 2.26 45.34 -20.61
CA ALA A 810 2.67 46.53 -21.35
C ALA A 810 4.16 46.50 -21.74
N LEU A 811 5.01 46.03 -20.85
CA LEU A 811 6.45 45.90 -21.11
C LEU A 811 6.73 44.78 -22.12
N ARG A 812 6.04 43.66 -22.05
CA ARG A 812 6.25 42.54 -23.00
C ARG A 812 5.82 42.83 -24.43
N GLU A 813 4.96 43.80 -24.64
CA GLU A 813 4.51 44.22 -25.98
C GLU A 813 5.57 45.07 -26.70
N ILE A 814 6.66 45.50 -26.02
CA ILE A 814 7.73 46.30 -26.61
C ILE A 814 8.72 45.40 -27.35
N GLN A 815 8.98 45.66 -28.62
CA GLN A 815 9.99 44.97 -29.41
C GLN A 815 11.38 45.26 -28.87
N GLY A 816 12.16 44.23 -28.53
CA GLY A 816 13.50 44.33 -27.94
C GLY A 816 13.58 43.96 -26.48
N ILE A 817 12.48 43.65 -25.82
CA ILE A 817 12.47 43.09 -24.48
C ILE A 817 12.47 41.55 -24.57
N ARG A 818 13.38 40.92 -23.85
CA ARG A 818 13.53 39.46 -23.77
C ARG A 818 12.75 38.91 -22.56
N GLU A 819 12.90 39.55 -21.41
CA GLU A 819 12.28 39.09 -20.16
C GLU A 819 11.86 40.26 -19.30
N VAL A 820 10.72 40.12 -18.63
CA VAL A 820 10.15 41.12 -17.70
C VAL A 820 9.82 40.43 -16.39
N SER A 821 10.28 41.03 -15.29
CA SER A 821 9.92 40.62 -13.93
C SER A 821 9.44 41.81 -13.13
N VAL A 822 8.16 41.81 -12.72
CA VAL A 822 7.52 42.91 -11.99
C VAL A 822 7.29 42.52 -10.54
N SER A 823 7.81 43.33 -9.60
CA SER A 823 7.66 43.12 -8.15
C SER A 823 6.73 44.18 -7.55
N LEU A 824 5.63 43.74 -6.95
CA LEU A 824 4.74 44.60 -6.19
C LEU A 824 5.38 45.09 -4.88
N GLU A 825 6.18 44.26 -4.24
CA GLU A 825 6.82 44.52 -2.96
C GLU A 825 7.89 45.61 -3.10
N ASN A 826 8.69 45.53 -4.16
CA ASN A 826 9.76 46.48 -4.46
C ASN A 826 9.30 47.67 -5.31
N LYS A 827 8.02 47.68 -5.75
CA LYS A 827 7.44 48.64 -6.68
C LYS A 827 8.33 48.85 -7.92
N SER A 828 8.87 47.78 -8.48
CA SER A 828 9.81 47.84 -9.59
C SER A 828 9.51 46.81 -10.67
N ALA A 829 9.95 47.10 -11.91
CA ALA A 829 10.00 46.14 -12.99
C ALA A 829 11.46 46.05 -13.51
N GLN A 830 11.93 44.81 -13.65
CA GLN A 830 13.27 44.47 -14.16
C GLN A 830 13.08 43.93 -15.58
N VAL A 831 13.75 44.50 -16.55
CA VAL A 831 13.63 44.14 -17.97
C VAL A 831 15.00 43.79 -18.53
N GLN A 832 15.09 42.66 -19.20
CA GLN A 832 16.27 42.23 -19.94
C GLN A 832 16.03 42.50 -21.42
N LEU A 833 17.02 43.20 -22.03
CA LEU A 833 16.90 43.69 -23.39
C LEU A 833 17.83 42.87 -24.32
N ASN A 834 17.32 42.50 -25.50
CA ASN A 834 18.09 41.87 -26.57
C ASN A 834 18.58 42.88 -27.63
N GLN A 835 18.12 44.14 -27.54
CA GLN A 835 18.57 45.32 -28.30
C GLN A 835 18.40 46.58 -27.44
N ASP A 836 19.07 47.67 -27.79
CA ASP A 836 18.95 48.91 -27.04
C ASP A 836 17.56 49.52 -27.24
N VAL A 837 16.77 49.58 -26.13
CA VAL A 837 15.43 50.21 -26.08
C VAL A 837 15.58 51.52 -25.29
N PRO A 838 15.20 52.68 -25.89
CA PRO A 838 15.27 53.97 -25.21
C PRO A 838 14.39 54.00 -23.96
N ASP A 839 14.90 54.65 -22.91
CA ASP A 839 14.16 54.80 -21.63
C ASP A 839 12.78 55.47 -21.78
N GLU A 840 12.65 56.36 -22.74
CA GLU A 840 11.41 57.04 -23.08
C GLU A 840 10.33 56.10 -23.58
N VAL A 841 10.67 55.03 -24.31
CA VAL A 841 9.75 54.00 -24.81
C VAL A 841 9.25 53.10 -23.64
N LEU A 842 10.16 52.72 -22.75
CA LEU A 842 9.84 51.95 -21.55
C LEU A 842 8.91 52.75 -20.60
N LYS A 843 9.22 54.05 -20.43
CA LYS A 843 8.42 54.95 -19.62
C LYS A 843 7.04 55.17 -20.19
N ALA A 844 6.92 55.46 -21.49
CA ALA A 844 5.67 55.70 -22.17
C ALA A 844 4.70 54.50 -22.08
N ALA A 845 5.22 53.27 -22.24
CA ALA A 845 4.40 52.06 -22.13
C ALA A 845 3.80 51.85 -20.73
N ILE A 846 4.53 52.23 -19.69
CA ILE A 846 4.05 52.11 -18.31
C ILE A 846 3.08 53.23 -17.99
N GLU A 847 3.29 54.47 -18.51
CA GLU A 847 2.40 55.56 -18.35
C GLU A 847 1.08 55.37 -19.10
N ASP A 848 1.11 54.79 -20.31
CA ASP A 848 -0.08 54.38 -21.08
C ASP A 848 -0.87 53.28 -20.35
N ALA A 849 -0.18 52.41 -19.58
CA ALA A 849 -0.84 51.43 -18.73
C ALA A 849 -1.44 52.02 -17.44
N GLY A 850 -1.28 53.34 -17.21
CA GLY A 850 -1.87 54.09 -16.09
C GLY A 850 -1.03 54.13 -14.82
N TYR A 851 0.30 53.91 -14.93
CA TYR A 851 1.25 53.92 -13.79
C TYR A 851 2.34 54.98 -14.05
N GLN A 852 3.07 55.39 -12.99
CA GLN A 852 4.08 56.43 -13.11
C GLN A 852 5.46 55.82 -12.90
N VAL A 853 6.44 56.08 -13.81
CA VAL A 853 7.84 55.67 -13.67
C VAL A 853 8.60 56.78 -12.96
N VAL A 854 9.20 56.45 -11.78
CA VAL A 854 9.93 57.41 -10.94
C VAL A 854 11.42 57.42 -11.28
N GLY A 855 11.94 56.34 -11.82
CA GLY A 855 13.35 56.27 -12.23
C GLY A 855 13.64 54.98 -13.00
N ILE A 856 14.65 55.00 -13.86
CA ILE A 856 15.17 53.86 -14.61
C ILE A 856 16.65 53.80 -14.31
N GLN A 857 17.14 52.62 -13.92
CA GLN A 857 18.54 52.30 -13.60
C GLN A 857 19.09 51.24 -14.53
#